data_b554d9731bb9e166dc5199ded9dd638f
#
_entry.id   b554d9731bb9e166dc5199ded9dd638f
#
_cell.length_a   1.000
_cell.length_b   1.000
_cell.length_c   1.000
_cell.angle_alpha   90.00
_cell.angle_beta   90.00
_cell.angle_gamma   90.00
#
_symmetry.space_group_name_H-M   'P 1'
#
loop_
_entity.id
_entity.type
_entity.pdbx_description
1 polymer ?
#
loop_
_entity_poly.entity_id
_entity_poly.type
_entity_poly.pdbx_seq_one_letter_code
_entity_poly.pdbx_strand_id
1 'polypeptide(L)'
;MTASTTANRETMGFQTEVKQLLQLMIHSLYSNREIFLRELVSNASDACDKLRFEGLHNAALFEDDSELAIRIAYDKTARTLTIGDNGIGMNRDEVISNLGTIAKSGTREFFSSLSGDQQKDANLIGQFGVGFYSAFIVADKVVVLTRRGGEHPDQGVRWESDGGGEFDIEMVNKPARGTEITLHLREGQDDLLAGYKLREIIRKYSNHIVQPILMKKEEWKDGVQQISDEDETVNQASALWARSKNDISEDEYKEFYKHVGHDYDEPLAWSHARVEGRQEYTQLLYIPKHAPFDLWDRNARHGIKLYVRRVFIMDDAEQLMPLYLRFVRGVVDSADLPLNVSREILQESKDIEAIRKGCTGKVLGLLADMAEKEPEKYTTFWNEFGRVLKEGVGEDFANKDKIAGLLRFATTHSDTADETVSFADYIARMKEGQDKIYYVSAETFNAAKNSPHLEVFRKKGIEVLLFSERVDEWMLSYLTEFDGKQLASVAKGDLDLGKLEDEAEKKAQEQEADEFKPLVEKIKASLGGRVKEVRVTHRLTDSPACLVADEHDPSGNLARMLKAAGQKVPDSQPILEINPQHPVVLRLKSEEKRFDDWAAVLFDQAQLAEGGQLDDPAAFVKRINQLMLEMGKG
;
A
#
# COMPACT_ATOMS: atom_id res chain seq x y z
N MET A 1 -5.77 38.85 60.74
CA MET A 1 -7.05 38.63 60.00
C MET A 1 -6.71 38.74 58.51
N THR A 2 -6.46 37.64 57.88
CA THR A 2 -6.20 37.56 56.43
C THR A 2 -7.53 37.31 55.74
N ALA A 3 -8.03 38.30 55.00
CA ALA A 3 -9.25 38.19 54.20
C ALA A 3 -8.92 37.27 52.99
N SER A 4 -9.57 36.11 52.96
CA SER A 4 -9.62 35.22 51.82
C SER A 4 -10.50 35.85 50.76
N THR A 5 -9.90 36.36 49.68
CA THR A 5 -10.61 36.74 48.46
C THR A 5 -11.01 35.47 47.71
N THR A 6 -12.26 35.02 47.93
CA THR A 6 -12.89 33.99 47.04
C THR A 6 -13.05 34.61 45.65
N ALA A 7 -12.27 34.17 44.71
CA ALA A 7 -12.42 34.50 43.29
C ALA A 7 -13.81 34.01 42.85
N ASN A 8 -14.69 34.92 42.45
CA ASN A 8 -15.98 34.64 41.88
C ASN A 8 -15.75 33.99 40.49
N ARG A 9 -15.79 32.68 40.40
CA ARG A 9 -15.67 31.94 39.14
C ARG A 9 -17.08 31.81 38.54
N GLU A 10 -17.34 32.55 37.50
CA GLU A 10 -18.56 32.40 36.69
C GLU A 10 -18.31 31.46 35.52
N THR A 11 -19.21 30.51 35.30
CA THR A 11 -19.19 29.65 34.11
C THR A 11 -20.25 30.17 33.15
N MET A 12 -19.82 30.66 31.99
CA MET A 12 -20.69 31.14 30.91
C MET A 12 -20.74 30.11 29.77
N GLY A 13 -21.92 29.95 29.17
CA GLY A 13 -22.08 29.14 27.95
C GLY A 13 -21.69 29.90 26.71
N PHE A 14 -21.13 29.20 25.72
CA PHE A 14 -20.86 29.78 24.40
C PHE A 14 -22.18 30.11 23.68
N GLN A 15 -22.23 31.24 23.01
CA GLN A 15 -23.33 31.63 22.12
C GLN A 15 -22.91 31.32 20.67
N THR A 16 -23.87 30.91 19.83
CA THR A 16 -23.62 30.49 18.44
C THR A 16 -24.39 31.36 17.48
N GLU A 17 -23.71 31.91 16.48
CA GLU A 17 -24.35 32.48 15.29
C GLU A 17 -24.65 31.39 14.27
N VAL A 18 -25.90 30.93 14.23
CA VAL A 18 -26.35 29.77 13.43
C VAL A 18 -26.03 29.97 11.94
N LYS A 19 -26.25 31.16 11.41
CA LYS A 19 -25.99 31.48 9.99
C LYS A 19 -24.52 31.32 9.62
N GLN A 20 -23.58 31.80 10.43
CA GLN A 20 -22.15 31.66 10.19
C GLN A 20 -21.69 30.21 10.34
N LEU A 21 -22.25 29.49 11.33
CA LEU A 21 -21.95 28.07 11.50
C LEU A 21 -22.39 27.27 10.27
N LEU A 22 -23.60 27.48 9.76
CA LEU A 22 -24.09 26.82 8.55
C LEU A 22 -23.21 27.16 7.33
N GLN A 23 -22.80 28.41 7.15
CA GLN A 23 -21.90 28.78 6.07
C GLN A 23 -20.54 28.11 6.16
N LEU A 24 -19.94 28.00 7.36
CA LEU A 24 -18.71 27.26 7.58
C LEU A 24 -18.88 25.77 7.26
N MET A 25 -20.00 25.17 7.66
CA MET A 25 -20.30 23.78 7.36
C MET A 25 -20.49 23.52 5.87
N ILE A 26 -21.20 24.40 5.18
CA ILE A 26 -21.48 24.28 3.73
C ILE A 26 -20.19 24.46 2.91
N HIS A 27 -19.32 25.41 3.28
CA HIS A 27 -18.18 25.80 2.42
C HIS A 27 -16.83 25.23 2.86
N SER A 28 -16.68 24.73 4.10
CA SER A 28 -15.39 24.31 4.64
C SER A 28 -15.30 22.85 5.05
N LEU A 29 -16.43 22.16 5.27
CA LEU A 29 -16.42 20.76 5.68
C LEU A 29 -16.20 19.79 4.53
N TYR A 30 -16.66 20.12 3.34
CA TYR A 30 -16.65 19.20 2.20
C TYR A 30 -15.76 19.74 1.08
N SER A 31 -14.79 18.94 0.66
CA SER A 31 -13.89 19.27 -0.43
C SER A 31 -14.51 19.02 -1.82
N ASN A 32 -15.48 18.10 -1.89
CA ASN A 32 -16.18 17.72 -3.11
C ASN A 32 -17.68 17.93 -3.00
N ARG A 33 -18.25 18.74 -3.92
CA ARG A 33 -19.69 19.01 -3.93
C ARG A 33 -20.58 17.76 -4.12
N GLU A 34 -20.09 16.73 -4.83
CA GLU A 34 -20.85 15.50 -5.10
C GLU A 34 -21.28 14.75 -3.82
N ILE A 35 -20.63 15.06 -2.70
CA ILE A 35 -20.91 14.45 -1.40
C ILE A 35 -22.35 14.72 -0.91
N PHE A 36 -22.99 15.82 -1.35
CA PHE A 36 -24.37 16.07 -0.99
C PHE A 36 -25.29 14.89 -1.33
N LEU A 37 -25.10 14.29 -2.51
CA LEU A 37 -25.94 13.17 -2.95
C LEU A 37 -25.64 11.90 -2.12
N ARG A 38 -24.38 11.65 -1.80
CA ARG A 38 -23.98 10.57 -0.89
C ARG A 38 -24.68 10.69 0.48
N GLU A 39 -24.67 11.88 1.06
CA GLU A 39 -25.24 12.11 2.38
C GLU A 39 -26.77 11.98 2.36
N LEU A 40 -27.45 12.52 1.35
CA LEU A 40 -28.90 12.42 1.23
C LEU A 40 -29.36 10.98 0.96
N VAL A 41 -28.66 10.25 0.09
CA VAL A 41 -28.92 8.83 -0.15
C VAL A 41 -28.66 7.99 1.10
N SER A 42 -27.61 8.30 1.86
CA SER A 42 -27.31 7.63 3.12
C SER A 42 -28.43 7.85 4.16
N ASN A 43 -28.94 9.08 4.27
CA ASN A 43 -30.07 9.40 5.16
C ASN A 43 -31.36 8.66 4.72
N ALA A 44 -31.62 8.56 3.43
CA ALA A 44 -32.74 7.82 2.87
C ALA A 44 -32.62 6.30 3.18
N SER A 45 -31.40 5.75 3.06
CA SER A 45 -31.11 4.37 3.46
C SER A 45 -31.36 4.14 4.94
N ASP A 46 -30.91 5.05 5.82
CA ASP A 46 -31.13 4.97 7.26
C ASP A 46 -32.63 5.01 7.61
N ALA A 47 -33.42 5.82 6.89
CA ALA A 47 -34.87 5.89 7.08
C ALA A 47 -35.57 4.58 6.71
N CYS A 48 -35.12 3.91 5.64
CA CYS A 48 -35.58 2.60 5.25
C CYS A 48 -35.20 1.52 6.27
N ASP A 49 -33.96 1.53 6.75
CA ASP A 49 -33.50 0.58 7.77
C ASP A 49 -34.25 0.79 9.11
N LYS A 50 -34.48 2.04 9.51
CA LYS A 50 -35.28 2.34 10.69
C LYS A 50 -36.71 1.80 10.58
N LEU A 51 -37.36 1.95 9.41
CA LEU A 51 -38.66 1.34 9.16
C LEU A 51 -38.61 -0.18 9.27
N ARG A 52 -37.59 -0.81 8.70
CA ARG A 52 -37.42 -2.27 8.78
C ARG A 52 -37.32 -2.74 10.23
N PHE A 53 -36.55 -2.05 11.08
CA PHE A 53 -36.41 -2.43 12.48
C PHE A 53 -37.69 -2.17 13.31
N GLU A 54 -38.32 -0.99 13.16
CA GLU A 54 -39.59 -0.70 13.85
C GLU A 54 -40.70 -1.62 13.36
N GLY A 55 -40.70 -1.97 12.07
CA GLY A 55 -41.63 -2.88 11.42
C GLY A 55 -41.58 -4.32 11.93
N LEU A 56 -40.43 -4.77 12.49
CA LEU A 56 -40.35 -6.08 13.17
C LEU A 56 -41.34 -6.19 14.36
N HIS A 57 -41.63 -5.07 15.01
CA HIS A 57 -42.56 -5.00 16.14
C HIS A 57 -43.95 -4.53 15.72
N ASN A 58 -44.05 -3.80 14.61
CA ASN A 58 -45.31 -3.24 14.11
C ASN A 58 -45.35 -3.24 12.58
N ALA A 59 -45.75 -4.35 11.96
CA ALA A 59 -45.82 -4.50 10.52
C ALA A 59 -46.78 -3.49 9.83
N ALA A 60 -47.75 -2.87 10.58
CA ALA A 60 -48.65 -1.87 10.01
C ALA A 60 -47.92 -0.58 9.57
N LEU A 61 -46.70 -0.35 10.04
CA LEU A 61 -45.85 0.78 9.60
C LEU A 61 -45.49 0.71 8.13
N PHE A 62 -45.46 -0.49 7.51
CA PHE A 62 -45.21 -0.65 6.09
C PHE A 62 -46.38 -0.18 5.23
N GLU A 63 -47.55 0.01 5.81
CA GLU A 63 -48.76 0.34 5.06
C GLU A 63 -48.98 -0.68 3.92
N ASP A 64 -49.27 -0.23 2.71
CA ASP A 64 -49.45 -1.10 1.54
C ASP A 64 -48.18 -1.22 0.68
N ASP A 65 -47.04 -0.72 1.15
CA ASP A 65 -45.77 -0.66 0.40
C ASP A 65 -44.62 -1.22 1.24
N SER A 66 -44.32 -2.52 1.05
CA SER A 66 -43.26 -3.23 1.77
C SER A 66 -41.90 -3.22 1.06
N GLU A 67 -41.83 -2.82 -0.21
CA GLU A 67 -40.61 -2.77 -0.98
C GLU A 67 -39.89 -1.44 -0.80
N LEU A 68 -38.84 -1.46 0.02
CA LEU A 68 -38.07 -0.25 0.34
C LEU A 68 -37.18 0.16 -0.80
N ALA A 69 -37.26 1.41 -1.23
CA ALA A 69 -36.50 1.97 -2.33
C ALA A 69 -36.19 3.45 -2.12
N ILE A 70 -35.13 3.91 -2.78
CA ILE A 70 -34.76 5.32 -2.89
C ILE A 70 -35.02 5.74 -4.33
N ARG A 71 -35.65 6.91 -4.54
CA ARG A 71 -35.96 7.46 -5.88
C ARG A 71 -35.25 8.76 -6.08
N ILE A 72 -34.62 8.91 -7.26
CA ILE A 72 -33.95 10.16 -7.66
C ILE A 72 -34.55 10.64 -8.97
N ALA A 73 -35.01 11.88 -8.98
CA ALA A 73 -35.60 12.52 -10.16
C ALA A 73 -35.05 13.94 -10.32
N TYR A 74 -35.02 14.43 -11.53
CA TYR A 74 -34.63 15.81 -11.83
C TYR A 74 -35.56 16.45 -12.86
N ASP A 75 -35.76 17.75 -12.73
CA ASP A 75 -36.50 18.57 -13.68
C ASP A 75 -35.63 19.72 -14.19
N LYS A 76 -35.31 19.68 -15.48
CA LYS A 76 -34.48 20.72 -16.15
C LYS A 76 -35.17 22.07 -16.18
N THR A 77 -36.51 22.11 -16.31
CA THR A 77 -37.28 23.32 -16.44
C THR A 77 -37.42 24.02 -15.10
N ALA A 78 -37.78 23.26 -14.07
CA ALA A 78 -37.89 23.78 -12.72
C ALA A 78 -36.52 23.93 -12.03
N ARG A 79 -35.42 23.40 -12.62
CA ARG A 79 -34.08 23.36 -12.06
C ARG A 79 -34.06 22.68 -10.69
N THR A 80 -34.75 21.57 -10.56
CA THR A 80 -34.86 20.82 -9.30
C THR A 80 -34.28 19.43 -9.41
N LEU A 81 -33.70 18.97 -8.30
CA LEU A 81 -33.29 17.59 -8.07
C LEU A 81 -34.05 17.08 -6.84
N THR A 82 -34.71 15.94 -6.98
CA THR A 82 -35.52 15.36 -5.92
C THR A 82 -34.96 14.00 -5.50
N ILE A 83 -34.76 13.81 -4.20
CA ILE A 83 -34.36 12.54 -3.59
C ILE A 83 -35.46 12.12 -2.64
N GLY A 84 -36.08 10.97 -2.88
CA GLY A 84 -37.18 10.43 -2.08
C GLY A 84 -36.89 9.03 -1.57
N ASP A 85 -37.41 8.70 -0.38
CA ASP A 85 -37.46 7.37 0.19
C ASP A 85 -38.89 7.01 0.61
N ASN A 86 -39.21 5.74 0.67
CA ASN A 86 -40.42 5.21 1.29
C ASN A 86 -40.15 4.57 2.66
N GLY A 87 -39.13 5.10 3.37
CA GLY A 87 -38.75 4.71 4.71
C GLY A 87 -39.77 5.16 5.78
N ILE A 88 -39.30 5.26 7.02
CA ILE A 88 -40.17 5.56 8.18
C ILE A 88 -40.81 6.95 8.13
N GLY A 89 -40.18 7.92 7.45
CA GLY A 89 -40.59 9.32 7.47
C GLY A 89 -40.43 10.00 8.83
N MET A 90 -40.99 11.22 8.94
CA MET A 90 -40.92 12.03 10.16
C MET A 90 -42.27 12.70 10.43
N ASN A 91 -42.64 12.82 11.71
CA ASN A 91 -43.72 13.68 12.16
C ASN A 91 -43.21 15.10 12.42
N ARG A 92 -44.10 16.02 12.76
CA ARG A 92 -43.76 17.44 12.96
C ARG A 92 -42.68 17.67 14.03
N ASP A 93 -42.76 16.98 15.15
CA ASP A 93 -41.80 17.16 16.24
C ASP A 93 -40.42 16.59 15.88
N GLU A 94 -40.39 15.47 15.16
CA GLU A 94 -39.16 14.88 14.58
C GLU A 94 -38.54 15.81 13.54
N VAL A 95 -39.32 16.45 12.67
CA VAL A 95 -38.81 17.44 11.68
C VAL A 95 -38.16 18.62 12.41
N ILE A 96 -38.83 19.22 13.39
CA ILE A 96 -38.27 20.34 14.18
C ILE A 96 -36.98 19.88 14.88
N SER A 97 -36.98 18.69 15.46
CA SER A 97 -35.85 18.16 16.20
C SER A 97 -34.65 17.82 15.31
N ASN A 98 -34.89 17.15 14.19
CA ASN A 98 -33.82 16.57 13.34
C ASN A 98 -33.31 17.53 12.25
N LEU A 99 -34.21 18.39 11.71
CA LEU A 99 -33.84 19.35 10.67
C LEU A 99 -33.68 20.78 11.20
N GLY A 100 -34.30 21.10 12.37
CA GLY A 100 -34.18 22.40 12.99
C GLY A 100 -33.02 22.50 14.01
N THR A 101 -32.35 21.40 14.34
CA THR A 101 -31.21 21.40 15.27
C THR A 101 -29.95 20.90 14.57
N ILE A 102 -28.95 21.79 14.41
CA ILE A 102 -27.67 21.47 13.78
C ILE A 102 -26.88 20.48 14.65
N ALA A 103 -26.23 19.49 14.00
CA ALA A 103 -25.46 18.43 14.63
C ALA A 103 -26.29 17.49 15.57
N LYS A 104 -27.59 17.47 15.41
CA LYS A 104 -28.47 16.48 16.01
C LYS A 104 -28.76 15.36 15.02
N SER A 105 -28.51 14.10 15.42
CA SER A 105 -28.74 12.92 14.59
C SER A 105 -29.81 12.03 15.19
N GLY A 106 -31.00 11.97 14.55
CA GLY A 106 -32.04 11.00 14.87
C GLY A 106 -31.59 9.55 14.64
N THR A 107 -30.68 9.31 13.69
CA THR A 107 -30.04 8.01 13.47
C THR A 107 -29.21 7.58 14.68
N ARG A 108 -28.43 8.49 15.27
CA ARG A 108 -27.65 8.22 16.49
C ARG A 108 -28.54 7.90 17.69
N GLU A 109 -29.62 8.68 17.88
CA GLU A 109 -30.58 8.44 18.95
C GLU A 109 -31.23 7.08 18.81
N PHE A 110 -31.67 6.74 17.61
CA PHE A 110 -32.24 5.42 17.30
C PHE A 110 -31.21 4.30 17.51
N PHE A 111 -29.97 4.44 17.01
CA PHE A 111 -28.90 3.44 17.22
C PHE A 111 -28.65 3.17 18.72
N SER A 112 -28.68 4.22 19.54
CA SER A 112 -28.49 4.11 21.00
C SER A 112 -29.65 3.40 21.70
N SER A 113 -30.84 3.33 21.10
CA SER A 113 -32.00 2.63 21.62
C SER A 113 -32.04 1.14 21.30
N LEU A 114 -31.24 0.67 20.34
CA LEU A 114 -31.14 -0.73 19.94
C LEU A 114 -30.37 -1.58 20.95
N SER A 115 -30.72 -2.86 21.08
CA SER A 115 -29.94 -3.84 21.85
C SER A 115 -28.59 -4.12 21.17
N GLY A 116 -27.59 -4.65 21.90
CA GLY A 116 -26.27 -4.89 21.38
C GLY A 116 -26.23 -5.77 20.11
N ASP A 117 -27.10 -6.78 20.01
CA ASP A 117 -27.19 -7.62 18.81
C ASP A 117 -27.89 -6.89 17.65
N GLN A 118 -28.92 -6.13 17.93
CA GLN A 118 -29.59 -5.30 16.93
C GLN A 118 -28.70 -4.17 16.38
N GLN A 119 -27.79 -3.64 17.20
CA GLN A 119 -26.82 -2.64 16.77
C GLN A 119 -25.84 -3.20 15.72
N LYS A 120 -25.47 -4.47 15.82
CA LYS A 120 -24.61 -5.14 14.83
C LYS A 120 -25.28 -5.32 13.48
N ASP A 121 -26.59 -5.58 13.48
CA ASP A 121 -27.37 -5.79 12.26
C ASP A 121 -27.82 -4.48 11.60
N ALA A 122 -27.74 -3.36 12.33
CA ALA A 122 -28.15 -2.05 11.85
C ALA A 122 -27.03 -1.39 11.03
N ASN A 123 -27.23 -1.24 9.73
CA ASN A 123 -26.29 -0.56 8.81
C ASN A 123 -26.46 0.98 8.79
N LEU A 124 -26.80 1.59 9.93
CA LEU A 124 -27.09 3.00 10.02
C LEU A 124 -25.84 3.87 9.84
N ILE A 125 -25.89 4.84 8.94
CA ILE A 125 -24.74 5.61 8.42
C ILE A 125 -24.69 7.03 9.03
N GLY A 126 -25.82 7.72 9.16
CA GLY A 126 -25.95 9.15 9.46
C GLY A 126 -25.77 9.52 10.93
N GLN A 127 -24.57 9.37 11.51
CA GLN A 127 -24.33 9.57 12.94
C GLN A 127 -24.01 11.02 13.35
N PHE A 128 -23.59 11.90 12.43
CA PHE A 128 -23.08 13.24 12.77
C PHE A 128 -24.17 14.33 12.82
N GLY A 129 -25.31 14.13 12.16
CA GLY A 129 -26.40 15.12 12.12
C GLY A 129 -26.09 16.38 11.31
N VAL A 130 -25.10 16.31 10.42
CA VAL A 130 -24.69 17.44 9.56
C VAL A 130 -24.84 17.14 8.08
N GLY A 131 -24.95 15.87 7.69
CA GLY A 131 -25.00 15.43 6.29
C GLY A 131 -26.14 16.06 5.49
N PHE A 132 -27.31 16.27 6.09
CA PHE A 132 -28.44 16.92 5.44
C PHE A 132 -28.11 18.32 4.91
N TYR A 133 -27.35 19.12 5.67
CA TYR A 133 -27.02 20.50 5.28
C TYR A 133 -26.05 20.58 4.11
N SER A 134 -25.43 19.46 3.68
CA SER A 134 -24.64 19.39 2.45
C SER A 134 -25.49 19.70 1.20
N ALA A 135 -26.82 19.55 1.28
CA ALA A 135 -27.77 19.96 0.24
C ALA A 135 -27.59 21.41 -0.18
N PHE A 136 -27.27 22.30 0.76
CA PHE A 136 -27.07 23.72 0.49
C PHE A 136 -25.74 24.04 -0.22
N ILE A 137 -24.86 23.07 -0.44
CA ILE A 137 -23.69 23.25 -1.33
C ILE A 137 -24.15 23.51 -2.77
N VAL A 138 -25.22 22.81 -3.21
CA VAL A 138 -25.70 22.82 -4.59
C VAL A 138 -27.06 23.51 -4.76
N ALA A 139 -27.78 23.78 -3.66
CA ALA A 139 -29.14 24.33 -3.69
C ALA A 139 -29.22 25.68 -2.98
N ASP A 140 -30.03 26.59 -3.56
CA ASP A 140 -30.41 27.88 -2.95
C ASP A 140 -31.59 27.71 -2.00
N LYS A 141 -32.38 26.66 -2.21
CA LYS A 141 -33.56 26.37 -1.44
C LYS A 141 -33.76 24.85 -1.37
N VAL A 142 -34.11 24.36 -0.19
CA VAL A 142 -34.40 22.95 0.07
C VAL A 142 -35.82 22.85 0.63
N VAL A 143 -36.63 21.96 0.04
CA VAL A 143 -37.98 21.63 0.48
C VAL A 143 -38.02 20.17 0.88
N VAL A 144 -38.54 19.86 2.07
CA VAL A 144 -38.71 18.50 2.56
C VAL A 144 -40.18 18.24 2.75
N LEU A 145 -40.71 17.20 2.11
CA LEU A 145 -42.05 16.67 2.30
C LEU A 145 -41.93 15.31 2.99
N THR A 146 -42.51 15.15 4.20
CA THR A 146 -42.35 13.91 4.94
C THR A 146 -43.66 13.56 5.69
N ARG A 147 -43.89 12.26 5.88
CA ARG A 147 -44.93 11.72 6.73
C ARG A 147 -44.43 10.45 7.39
N ARG A 148 -44.59 10.37 8.72
CA ARG A 148 -44.20 9.16 9.46
C ARG A 148 -45.17 8.01 9.15
N GLY A 149 -44.63 6.81 9.00
CA GLY A 149 -45.40 5.58 8.81
C GLY A 149 -46.37 5.36 9.98
N GLY A 150 -47.61 4.95 9.66
CA GLY A 150 -48.71 4.76 10.62
C GLY A 150 -49.49 6.03 10.99
N GLU A 151 -49.06 7.22 10.53
CA GLU A 151 -49.85 8.45 10.72
C GLU A 151 -50.81 8.68 9.54
N HIS A 152 -51.91 9.44 9.82
CA HIS A 152 -52.90 9.76 8.78
C HIS A 152 -52.33 10.68 7.70
N PRO A 153 -52.78 10.59 6.42
CA PRO A 153 -52.26 11.41 5.31
C PRO A 153 -52.25 12.93 5.54
N ASP A 154 -53.15 13.48 6.34
CA ASP A 154 -53.21 14.90 6.70
C ASP A 154 -52.17 15.33 7.74
N GLN A 155 -51.41 14.38 8.30
CA GLN A 155 -50.29 14.60 9.21
C GLN A 155 -48.95 14.72 8.45
N GLY A 156 -48.96 14.86 7.15
CA GLY A 156 -47.77 15.19 6.37
C GLY A 156 -47.20 16.56 6.75
N VAL A 157 -45.92 16.70 6.68
CA VAL A 157 -45.18 17.90 7.06
C VAL A 157 -44.37 18.40 5.87
N ARG A 158 -44.50 19.68 5.57
CA ARG A 158 -43.62 20.40 4.64
C ARG A 158 -42.71 21.32 5.43
N TRP A 159 -41.42 21.16 5.24
CA TRP A 159 -40.34 22.00 5.77
C TRP A 159 -39.62 22.66 4.62
N GLU A 160 -39.22 23.93 4.77
CA GLU A 160 -38.52 24.66 3.72
C GLU A 160 -37.49 25.62 4.33
N SER A 161 -36.32 25.73 3.72
CA SER A 161 -35.27 26.70 4.10
C SER A 161 -34.40 27.08 2.91
N ASP A 162 -33.83 28.27 2.98
CA ASP A 162 -32.76 28.77 2.07
C ASP A 162 -31.37 28.60 2.66
N GLY A 163 -31.23 27.96 3.83
CA GLY A 163 -29.96 27.83 4.56
C GLY A 163 -29.50 29.10 5.27
N GLY A 164 -30.37 30.11 5.36
CA GLY A 164 -30.13 31.41 6.02
C GLY A 164 -30.21 31.41 7.55
N GLY A 165 -30.52 30.25 8.15
CA GLY A 165 -30.65 30.08 9.60
C GLY A 165 -32.10 30.04 10.08
N GLU A 166 -33.07 30.22 9.19
CA GLU A 166 -34.50 30.11 9.44
C GLU A 166 -35.13 29.03 8.58
N PHE A 167 -36.26 28.50 8.97
CA PHE A 167 -37.06 27.55 8.20
C PHE A 167 -38.56 27.75 8.44
N ASP A 168 -39.32 27.43 7.39
CA ASP A 168 -40.79 27.38 7.47
C ASP A 168 -41.27 25.93 7.63
N ILE A 169 -42.35 25.74 8.34
CA ILE A 169 -42.97 24.42 8.57
C ILE A 169 -44.50 24.53 8.49
N GLU A 170 -45.12 23.65 7.72
CA GLU A 170 -46.57 23.58 7.57
C GLU A 170 -47.05 22.13 7.52
N MET A 171 -48.31 21.92 7.96
CA MET A 171 -48.98 20.62 7.83
C MET A 171 -49.61 20.52 6.44
N VAL A 172 -49.37 19.40 5.78
CA VAL A 172 -49.84 19.16 4.39
C VAL A 172 -50.42 17.76 4.25
N ASN A 173 -51.22 17.55 3.22
CA ASN A 173 -51.66 16.20 2.87
C ASN A 173 -50.57 15.48 2.10
N LYS A 174 -50.06 14.36 2.66
CA LYS A 174 -49.07 13.47 2.01
C LYS A 174 -49.56 12.02 2.09
N PRO A 175 -50.14 11.48 1.02
CA PRO A 175 -50.74 10.14 1.02
C PRO A 175 -49.80 9.01 1.39
N ALA A 176 -48.56 9.02 0.84
CA ALA A 176 -47.54 8.00 1.09
C ALA A 176 -46.65 8.38 2.27
N ARG A 177 -46.22 7.41 3.08
CA ARG A 177 -45.15 7.58 4.09
C ARG A 177 -43.81 7.89 3.45
N GLY A 178 -42.79 8.18 4.25
CA GLY A 178 -41.41 8.42 3.82
C GLY A 178 -41.12 9.90 3.63
N THR A 179 -39.96 10.19 3.09
CA THR A 179 -39.42 11.56 2.94
C THR A 179 -39.05 11.83 1.48
N GLU A 180 -39.37 13.03 1.02
CA GLU A 180 -38.98 13.57 -0.28
C GLU A 180 -38.28 14.91 -0.06
N ILE A 181 -37.06 15.05 -0.59
CA ILE A 181 -36.20 16.23 -0.48
C ILE A 181 -36.03 16.80 -1.88
N THR A 182 -36.57 17.99 -2.12
CA THR A 182 -36.43 18.72 -3.39
C THR A 182 -35.43 19.86 -3.22
N LEU A 183 -34.37 19.82 -4.05
CA LEU A 183 -33.30 20.79 -4.12
C LEU A 183 -33.57 21.75 -5.29
N HIS A 184 -33.73 23.05 -5.05
CA HIS A 184 -33.71 24.08 -6.07
C HIS A 184 -32.25 24.45 -6.33
N LEU A 185 -31.71 24.05 -7.49
CA LEU A 185 -30.29 24.14 -7.76
C LEU A 185 -29.83 25.55 -8.03
N ARG A 186 -28.68 25.91 -7.47
CA ARG A 186 -27.97 27.17 -7.71
C ARG A 186 -27.58 27.32 -9.17
N GLU A 187 -27.35 28.54 -9.61
CA GLU A 187 -26.71 28.83 -10.91
C GLU A 187 -25.34 28.11 -10.99
N GLY A 188 -25.04 27.53 -12.16
CA GLY A 188 -23.79 26.78 -12.39
C GLY A 188 -23.79 25.34 -11.90
N GLN A 189 -24.93 24.81 -11.42
CA GLN A 189 -25.07 23.40 -11.02
C GLN A 189 -25.88 22.58 -12.04
N ASP A 190 -25.94 23.01 -13.30
CA ASP A 190 -26.78 22.42 -14.35
C ASP A 190 -26.34 21.02 -14.78
N ASP A 191 -25.10 20.64 -14.54
CA ASP A 191 -24.61 19.27 -14.77
C ASP A 191 -25.32 18.23 -13.89
N LEU A 192 -25.86 18.63 -12.74
CA LEU A 192 -26.66 17.77 -11.88
C LEU A 192 -28.10 17.54 -12.42
N LEU A 193 -28.51 18.27 -13.45
CA LEU A 193 -29.75 18.05 -14.20
C LEU A 193 -29.56 17.07 -15.38
N ALA A 194 -28.56 16.21 -15.31
CA ALA A 194 -28.25 15.20 -16.31
C ALA A 194 -28.19 13.81 -15.66
N GLY A 195 -29.01 12.89 -16.17
CA GLY A 195 -29.13 11.55 -15.56
C GLY A 195 -27.82 10.78 -15.56
N TYR A 196 -26.97 10.93 -16.60
CA TYR A 196 -25.66 10.28 -16.63
C TYR A 196 -24.76 10.71 -15.46
N LYS A 197 -24.79 12.02 -15.10
CA LYS A 197 -23.99 12.56 -14.01
C LYS A 197 -24.46 12.04 -12.64
N LEU A 198 -25.77 12.00 -12.45
CA LEU A 198 -26.35 11.46 -11.23
C LEU A 198 -26.03 9.95 -11.07
N ARG A 199 -26.13 9.17 -12.16
CA ARG A 199 -25.74 7.75 -12.17
C ARG A 199 -24.25 7.56 -11.86
N GLU A 200 -23.38 8.41 -12.40
CA GLU A 200 -21.95 8.41 -12.08
C GLU A 200 -21.70 8.60 -10.59
N ILE A 201 -22.32 9.62 -9.97
CA ILE A 201 -22.19 9.92 -8.54
C ILE A 201 -22.73 8.75 -7.69
N ILE A 202 -23.91 8.21 -8.06
CA ILE A 202 -24.52 7.08 -7.33
C ILE A 202 -23.61 5.85 -7.39
N ARG A 203 -23.11 5.51 -8.58
CA ARG A 203 -22.20 4.37 -8.75
C ARG A 203 -20.90 4.54 -7.99
N LYS A 204 -20.40 5.76 -7.88
CA LYS A 204 -19.17 6.06 -7.14
C LYS A 204 -19.37 5.90 -5.63
N TYR A 205 -20.40 6.52 -5.06
CA TYR A 205 -20.52 6.68 -3.60
C TYR A 205 -21.52 5.72 -2.95
N SER A 206 -22.55 5.28 -3.66
CA SER A 206 -23.71 4.59 -3.10
C SER A 206 -24.04 3.27 -3.81
N ASN A 207 -23.13 2.75 -4.62
CA ASN A 207 -23.37 1.57 -5.46
C ASN A 207 -23.79 0.32 -4.66
N HIS A 208 -23.30 0.19 -3.45
CA HIS A 208 -23.45 -1.01 -2.61
C HIS A 208 -24.43 -0.84 -1.42
N ILE A 209 -25.15 0.28 -1.38
CA ILE A 209 -26.26 0.47 -0.45
C ILE A 209 -27.32 -0.60 -0.74
N VAL A 210 -27.93 -1.16 0.33
CA VAL A 210 -28.83 -2.32 0.22
C VAL A 210 -30.12 -1.98 -0.52
N GLN A 211 -30.64 -0.77 -0.34
CA GLN A 211 -31.87 -0.35 -0.99
C GLN A 211 -31.61 -0.08 -2.49
N PRO A 212 -32.50 -0.52 -3.38
CA PRO A 212 -32.43 -0.14 -4.78
C PRO A 212 -32.63 1.38 -4.92
N ILE A 213 -31.73 2.00 -5.69
CA ILE A 213 -31.86 3.41 -6.08
C ILE A 213 -32.45 3.44 -7.48
N LEU A 214 -33.63 4.03 -7.59
CA LEU A 214 -34.43 4.06 -8.80
C LEU A 214 -34.32 5.42 -9.48
N MET A 215 -34.11 5.41 -10.78
CA MET A 215 -34.23 6.58 -11.63
C MET A 215 -35.07 6.24 -12.85
N LYS A 216 -35.68 7.27 -13.47
CA LYS A 216 -36.35 7.06 -14.77
C LYS A 216 -35.36 6.66 -15.84
N LYS A 217 -35.71 5.67 -16.64
CA LYS A 217 -34.90 5.20 -17.75
C LYS A 217 -34.83 6.27 -18.84
N GLU A 218 -33.64 6.47 -19.37
CA GLU A 218 -33.39 7.42 -20.45
C GLU A 218 -33.12 6.67 -21.74
N GLU A 219 -33.88 6.97 -22.78
CA GLU A 219 -33.76 6.35 -24.10
C GLU A 219 -33.47 7.41 -25.16
N TRP A 220 -32.63 7.05 -26.13
CA TRP A 220 -32.39 7.87 -27.31
C TRP A 220 -33.38 7.51 -28.39
N LYS A 221 -34.31 8.42 -28.71
CA LYS A 221 -35.25 8.29 -29.84
C LYS A 221 -35.04 9.43 -30.81
N ASP A 222 -34.79 9.14 -32.06
CA ASP A 222 -34.56 10.11 -33.14
C ASP A 222 -33.47 11.15 -32.86
N GLY A 223 -32.39 10.74 -32.14
CA GLY A 223 -31.29 11.62 -31.76
C GLY A 223 -31.58 12.54 -30.59
N VAL A 224 -32.74 12.43 -29.94
CA VAL A 224 -33.14 13.19 -28.74
C VAL A 224 -33.26 12.24 -27.55
N GLN A 225 -32.66 12.65 -26.45
CA GLN A 225 -32.79 11.95 -25.17
C GLN A 225 -34.20 12.16 -24.61
N GLN A 226 -34.93 11.08 -24.39
CA GLN A 226 -36.27 11.08 -23.79
C GLN A 226 -36.24 10.32 -22.48
N ILE A 227 -36.96 10.82 -21.48
CA ILE A 227 -37.17 10.16 -20.19
C ILE A 227 -38.41 9.27 -20.35
N SER A 228 -38.24 7.98 -20.11
CA SER A 228 -39.31 6.98 -20.10
C SER A 228 -40.08 7.03 -18.76
N ASP A 229 -41.29 6.48 -18.76
CA ASP A 229 -42.07 6.29 -17.53
C ASP A 229 -41.57 5.08 -16.70
N GLU A 230 -40.71 4.24 -17.27
CA GLU A 230 -40.15 3.07 -16.60
C GLU A 230 -39.03 3.49 -15.61
N ASP A 231 -39.02 2.85 -14.43
CA ASP A 231 -37.94 2.98 -13.48
C ASP A 231 -36.83 1.95 -13.77
N GLU A 232 -35.58 2.35 -13.59
CA GLU A 232 -34.44 1.44 -13.60
C GLU A 232 -33.65 1.55 -12.29
N THR A 233 -33.11 0.42 -11.82
CA THR A 233 -32.20 0.41 -10.67
C THR A 233 -30.80 0.81 -11.14
N VAL A 234 -30.23 1.86 -10.55
CA VAL A 234 -28.96 2.47 -10.98
C VAL A 234 -27.75 2.08 -10.13
N ASN A 235 -27.98 1.44 -8.97
CA ASN A 235 -26.95 0.87 -8.11
C ASN A 235 -26.99 -0.67 -8.14
N GLN A 236 -25.95 -1.32 -7.63
CA GLN A 236 -25.91 -2.80 -7.53
C GLN A 236 -26.77 -3.34 -6.37
N ALA A 237 -27.12 -2.50 -5.41
CA ALA A 237 -27.91 -2.83 -4.20
C ALA A 237 -27.36 -4.05 -3.41
N SER A 238 -26.11 -4.41 -3.64
CA SER A 238 -25.41 -5.51 -2.98
C SER A 238 -23.91 -5.24 -2.92
N ALA A 239 -23.25 -5.76 -1.89
CA ALA A 239 -21.81 -5.70 -1.75
C ALA A 239 -21.26 -7.14 -1.77
N LEU A 240 -20.44 -7.47 -2.78
CA LEU A 240 -19.88 -8.82 -2.92
C LEU A 240 -19.17 -9.26 -1.63
N TRP A 241 -18.37 -8.37 -1.07
CA TRP A 241 -17.59 -8.64 0.16
C TRP A 241 -18.44 -8.85 1.42
N ALA A 242 -19.71 -8.46 1.40
CA ALA A 242 -20.61 -8.67 2.53
C ALA A 242 -21.37 -10.00 2.47
N ARG A 243 -21.27 -10.72 1.34
CA ARG A 243 -21.88 -12.05 1.16
C ARG A 243 -21.02 -13.14 1.79
N SER A 244 -21.64 -14.27 2.13
CA SER A 244 -20.89 -15.45 2.55
C SER A 244 -19.97 -15.93 1.42
N LYS A 245 -18.74 -16.33 1.76
CA LYS A 245 -17.77 -16.87 0.79
C LYS A 245 -18.31 -18.06 0.00
N ASN A 246 -19.16 -18.87 0.65
CA ASN A 246 -19.73 -20.07 0.05
C ASN A 246 -20.79 -19.75 -1.04
N ASP A 247 -21.29 -18.51 -1.04
CA ASP A 247 -22.32 -18.04 -1.96
C ASP A 247 -21.74 -17.19 -3.12
N ILE A 248 -20.41 -17.14 -3.22
CA ILE A 248 -19.68 -16.36 -4.23
C ILE A 248 -18.85 -17.31 -5.09
N SER A 249 -19.07 -17.29 -6.38
CA SER A 249 -18.26 -18.06 -7.35
C SER A 249 -16.91 -17.40 -7.61
N GLU A 250 -15.94 -18.17 -8.13
CA GLU A 250 -14.65 -17.63 -8.55
C GLU A 250 -14.79 -16.56 -9.64
N ASP A 251 -15.72 -16.74 -10.57
CA ASP A 251 -15.96 -15.78 -11.65
C ASP A 251 -16.48 -14.45 -11.11
N GLU A 252 -17.35 -14.46 -10.07
CA GLU A 252 -17.79 -13.24 -9.41
C GLU A 252 -16.61 -12.50 -8.71
N TYR A 253 -15.69 -13.23 -8.07
CA TYR A 253 -14.47 -12.63 -7.49
C TYR A 253 -13.59 -12.00 -8.57
N LYS A 254 -13.39 -12.66 -9.71
CA LYS A 254 -12.56 -12.18 -10.81
C LYS A 254 -13.18 -10.95 -11.50
N GLU A 255 -14.48 -10.98 -11.77
CA GLU A 255 -15.18 -9.83 -12.34
C GLU A 255 -15.18 -8.62 -11.39
N PHE A 256 -15.35 -8.85 -10.10
CA PHE A 256 -15.27 -7.79 -9.11
C PHE A 256 -13.86 -7.18 -9.07
N TYR A 257 -12.81 -8.00 -9.19
CA TYR A 257 -11.43 -7.51 -9.27
C TYR A 257 -11.22 -6.56 -10.44
N LYS A 258 -11.69 -6.91 -11.63
CA LYS A 258 -11.57 -6.05 -12.83
C LYS A 258 -12.18 -4.67 -12.59
N HIS A 259 -13.30 -4.65 -11.89
CA HIS A 259 -13.97 -3.41 -11.53
C HIS A 259 -13.22 -2.59 -10.48
N VAL A 260 -12.72 -3.23 -9.41
CA VAL A 260 -12.05 -2.55 -8.28
C VAL A 260 -10.61 -2.16 -8.62
N GLY A 261 -9.89 -3.04 -9.32
CA GLY A 261 -8.50 -2.87 -9.72
C GLY A 261 -8.31 -2.00 -10.95
N HIS A 262 -9.39 -1.71 -11.69
CA HIS A 262 -9.34 -1.09 -13.02
C HIS A 262 -8.40 -1.87 -13.96
N ASP A 263 -8.44 -3.18 -13.86
CA ASP A 263 -7.61 -4.11 -14.61
C ASP A 263 -8.48 -4.96 -15.54
N TYR A 264 -7.93 -5.37 -16.67
CA TYR A 264 -8.63 -6.24 -17.63
C TYR A 264 -8.26 -7.71 -17.43
N ASP A 265 -7.15 -7.97 -16.74
CA ASP A 265 -6.68 -9.32 -16.43
C ASP A 265 -7.39 -9.92 -15.20
N GLU A 266 -7.24 -11.21 -15.02
CA GLU A 266 -7.68 -11.90 -13.80
C GLU A 266 -6.66 -11.67 -12.69
N PRO A 267 -7.09 -11.60 -11.41
CA PRO A 267 -6.17 -11.51 -10.28
C PRO A 267 -5.36 -12.80 -10.14
N LEU A 268 -4.14 -12.69 -9.68
CA LEU A 268 -3.29 -13.84 -9.35
C LEU A 268 -3.84 -14.61 -8.14
N ALA A 269 -4.29 -13.90 -7.13
CA ALA A 269 -4.88 -14.47 -5.92
C ALA A 269 -5.75 -13.44 -5.20
N TRP A 270 -6.60 -13.92 -4.27
CA TRP A 270 -7.40 -13.05 -3.40
C TRP A 270 -7.59 -13.65 -2.01
N SER A 271 -7.89 -12.76 -1.08
CA SER A 271 -8.28 -13.11 0.29
C SER A 271 -9.55 -12.38 0.66
N HIS A 272 -10.59 -13.11 1.00
CA HIS A 272 -11.84 -12.59 1.52
C HIS A 272 -11.96 -13.00 3.00
N ALA A 273 -12.09 -12.02 3.91
CA ALA A 273 -12.20 -12.30 5.34
C ALA A 273 -13.11 -11.27 6.02
N ARG A 274 -13.96 -11.78 6.93
CA ARG A 274 -14.68 -10.99 7.91
C ARG A 274 -13.97 -11.13 9.25
N VAL A 275 -13.63 -10.01 9.86
CA VAL A 275 -13.01 -9.93 11.17
C VAL A 275 -14.07 -9.44 12.15
N GLU A 276 -14.29 -10.23 13.20
CA GLU A 276 -15.22 -9.94 14.29
C GLU A 276 -14.43 -9.77 15.58
N GLY A 277 -14.87 -8.85 16.44
CA GLY A 277 -14.21 -8.61 17.72
C GLY A 277 -14.42 -7.18 18.19
N ARG A 278 -13.36 -6.56 18.75
CA ARG A 278 -13.39 -5.16 19.18
C ARG A 278 -13.62 -4.20 18.00
N GLN A 279 -13.20 -4.61 16.82
CA GLN A 279 -13.39 -3.90 15.55
C GLN A 279 -13.96 -4.89 14.55
N GLU A 280 -15.05 -4.51 13.93
CA GLU A 280 -15.70 -5.32 12.91
C GLU A 280 -15.43 -4.71 11.54
N TYR A 281 -14.80 -5.52 10.67
CA TYR A 281 -14.61 -5.14 9.27
C TYR A 281 -14.55 -6.36 8.37
N THR A 282 -14.91 -6.16 7.13
CA THR A 282 -14.73 -7.14 6.05
C THR A 282 -13.65 -6.64 5.10
N GLN A 283 -12.80 -7.54 4.65
CA GLN A 283 -11.78 -7.24 3.66
C GLN A 283 -11.86 -8.23 2.50
N LEU A 284 -11.76 -7.71 1.29
CA LEU A 284 -11.58 -8.49 0.06
C LEU A 284 -10.38 -7.89 -0.67
N LEU A 285 -9.23 -8.56 -0.55
CA LEU A 285 -7.93 -8.10 -1.03
C LEU A 285 -7.47 -8.99 -2.18
N TYR A 286 -6.91 -8.39 -3.21
CA TYR A 286 -6.42 -9.04 -4.41
C TYR A 286 -4.95 -8.77 -4.65
N ILE A 287 -4.27 -9.76 -5.21
CA ILE A 287 -2.93 -9.63 -5.77
C ILE A 287 -3.10 -9.61 -7.30
N PRO A 288 -2.73 -8.53 -7.98
CA PRO A 288 -2.72 -8.46 -9.44
C PRO A 288 -1.83 -9.51 -10.06
N LYS A 289 -2.08 -9.87 -11.31
CA LYS A 289 -1.21 -10.77 -12.07
C LYS A 289 0.03 -10.04 -12.61
N HIS A 290 -0.13 -8.77 -12.98
CA HIS A 290 0.92 -7.92 -13.54
C HIS A 290 1.10 -6.65 -12.73
N ALA A 291 2.35 -6.18 -12.67
CA ALA A 291 2.67 -4.92 -12.01
C ALA A 291 2.11 -3.74 -12.80
N PRO A 292 1.36 -2.82 -12.17
CA PRO A 292 0.94 -1.59 -12.82
C PRO A 292 2.17 -0.73 -13.16
N PHE A 293 2.09 0.05 -14.24
CA PHE A 293 3.23 0.83 -14.75
C PHE A 293 3.77 1.86 -13.75
N ASP A 294 2.93 2.32 -12.82
CA ASP A 294 3.22 3.31 -11.79
C ASP A 294 3.65 2.69 -10.45
N LEU A 295 3.82 1.37 -10.39
CA LEU A 295 4.20 0.67 -9.15
C LEU A 295 5.49 1.22 -8.52
N TRP A 296 6.40 1.74 -9.34
CA TRP A 296 7.71 2.25 -8.90
C TRP A 296 7.67 3.71 -8.43
N ASP A 297 6.61 4.43 -8.72
CA ASP A 297 6.40 5.77 -8.19
C ASP A 297 5.81 5.69 -6.79
N ARG A 298 6.64 5.91 -5.79
CA ARG A 298 6.21 5.90 -4.37
C ARG A 298 5.25 7.05 -4.01
N ASN A 299 5.13 8.06 -4.87
CA ASN A 299 4.19 9.17 -4.69
C ASN A 299 2.87 8.93 -5.44
N ALA A 300 2.81 7.92 -6.30
CA ALA A 300 1.55 7.51 -6.92
C ALA A 300 0.56 7.07 -5.83
N ARG A 301 -0.70 7.35 -6.04
CA ARG A 301 -1.75 6.93 -5.11
C ARG A 301 -1.94 5.44 -5.24
N HIS A 302 -1.60 4.73 -4.18
CA HIS A 302 -1.74 3.30 -4.06
C HIS A 302 -2.57 2.98 -2.83
N GLY A 303 -3.41 2.01 -2.91
CA GLY A 303 -4.17 1.58 -1.76
C GLY A 303 -5.39 0.75 -2.11
N ILE A 304 -6.23 0.63 -1.12
CA ILE A 304 -7.48 -0.11 -1.20
C ILE A 304 -8.65 0.85 -1.04
N LYS A 305 -9.79 0.50 -1.61
CA LYS A 305 -11.02 1.28 -1.45
C LYS A 305 -11.57 1.07 -0.04
N LEU A 306 -11.82 2.17 0.65
CA LEU A 306 -12.43 2.15 1.96
C LEU A 306 -13.92 2.40 1.85
N TYR A 307 -14.69 1.52 2.49
CA TYR A 307 -16.11 1.67 2.73
C TYR A 307 -16.38 1.72 4.25
N VAL A 308 -17.42 2.42 4.64
CA VAL A 308 -17.99 2.34 5.96
C VAL A 308 -19.48 2.05 5.79
N ARG A 309 -19.89 0.89 6.29
CA ARG A 309 -21.26 0.39 6.13
C ARG A 309 -21.75 0.44 4.68
N ARG A 310 -20.91 -0.05 3.75
CA ARG A 310 -21.15 -0.12 2.30
C ARG A 310 -21.22 1.23 1.58
N VAL A 311 -20.97 2.33 2.27
CA VAL A 311 -20.84 3.66 1.66
C VAL A 311 -19.37 3.92 1.37
N PHE A 312 -19.07 4.29 0.13
CA PHE A 312 -17.73 4.63 -0.30
C PHE A 312 -17.21 5.89 0.42
N ILE A 313 -16.03 5.79 0.99
CA ILE A 313 -15.35 6.87 1.70
C ILE A 313 -14.22 7.44 0.85
N MET A 314 -13.28 6.60 0.43
CA MET A 314 -12.15 7.02 -0.37
C MET A 314 -11.58 5.88 -1.20
N ASP A 315 -10.93 6.25 -2.31
CA ASP A 315 -9.94 5.43 -2.99
C ASP A 315 -8.60 5.57 -2.26
N ASP A 316 -7.71 4.62 -2.47
CA ASP A 316 -6.31 4.72 -2.07
C ASP A 316 -6.11 5.03 -0.58
N ALA A 317 -6.75 4.23 0.29
CA ALA A 317 -6.59 4.34 1.73
C ALA A 317 -5.19 3.86 2.17
N GLU A 318 -4.18 4.69 1.94
CA GLU A 318 -2.75 4.40 2.19
C GLU A 318 -2.47 3.99 3.64
N GLN A 319 -3.26 4.50 4.59
CA GLN A 319 -3.13 4.17 6.00
C GLN A 319 -3.47 2.71 6.30
N LEU A 320 -4.21 2.03 5.42
CA LEU A 320 -4.67 0.64 5.62
C LEU A 320 -3.71 -0.42 5.07
N MET A 321 -2.67 -0.01 4.31
CA MET A 321 -1.70 -0.92 3.72
C MET A 321 -0.29 -0.30 3.75
N PRO A 322 0.77 -1.04 4.13
CA PRO A 322 2.13 -0.53 4.06
C PRO A 322 2.61 -0.39 2.61
N LEU A 323 3.56 0.53 2.36
CA LEU A 323 4.03 0.84 1.01
C LEU A 323 4.66 -0.34 0.28
N TYR A 324 5.31 -1.25 0.97
CA TYR A 324 5.87 -2.46 0.35
C TYR A 324 4.80 -3.45 -0.17
N LEU A 325 3.51 -3.23 0.19
CA LEU A 325 2.36 -3.96 -0.33
C LEU A 325 1.47 -3.09 -1.24
N ARG A 326 1.99 -2.01 -1.79
CA ARG A 326 1.25 -1.05 -2.64
C ARG A 326 0.67 -1.65 -3.92
N PHE A 327 1.08 -2.85 -4.28
CA PHE A 327 0.47 -3.60 -5.39
C PHE A 327 -0.90 -4.20 -5.04
N VAL A 328 -1.25 -4.33 -3.76
CA VAL A 328 -2.53 -4.90 -3.33
C VAL A 328 -3.69 -3.99 -3.75
N ARG A 329 -4.74 -4.60 -4.28
CA ARG A 329 -6.00 -3.94 -4.64
C ARG A 329 -7.14 -4.55 -3.84
N GLY A 330 -8.28 -3.88 -3.80
CA GLY A 330 -9.44 -4.44 -3.14
C GLY A 330 -10.22 -3.44 -2.29
N VAL A 331 -10.95 -3.98 -1.34
CA VAL A 331 -11.84 -3.20 -0.49
C VAL A 331 -11.69 -3.59 0.98
N VAL A 332 -11.84 -2.60 1.85
CA VAL A 332 -12.09 -2.77 3.27
C VAL A 332 -13.39 -2.06 3.60
N ASP A 333 -14.30 -2.73 4.28
CA ASP A 333 -15.58 -2.17 4.75
C ASP A 333 -15.65 -2.35 6.27
N SER A 334 -15.64 -1.24 6.99
CA SER A 334 -15.68 -1.22 8.45
C SER A 334 -17.01 -0.70 8.97
N ALA A 335 -17.53 -1.33 10.02
CA ALA A 335 -18.74 -0.84 10.72
C ALA A 335 -18.43 0.34 11.67
N ASP A 336 -17.21 0.41 12.21
CA ASP A 336 -16.90 1.20 13.42
C ASP A 336 -15.75 2.21 13.25
N LEU A 337 -15.28 2.45 12.04
CA LEU A 337 -14.15 3.33 11.80
C LEU A 337 -14.50 4.78 12.16
N PRO A 338 -13.72 5.44 13.05
CA PRO A 338 -13.92 6.84 13.37
C PRO A 338 -13.52 7.70 12.17
N LEU A 339 -14.53 8.20 11.47
CA LEU A 339 -14.37 9.14 10.38
C LEU A 339 -14.44 10.58 10.92
N ASN A 340 -13.79 11.51 10.22
CA ASN A 340 -14.07 12.93 10.42
C ASN A 340 -15.52 13.26 10.01
N VAL A 341 -15.98 14.46 10.36
CA VAL A 341 -17.37 14.88 10.09
C VAL A 341 -17.72 14.84 8.59
N SER A 342 -16.76 15.14 7.71
CA SER A 342 -16.95 15.09 6.25
C SER A 342 -16.82 13.69 5.65
N ARG A 343 -16.33 12.71 6.42
CA ARG A 343 -16.02 11.35 5.94
C ARG A 343 -15.06 11.30 4.75
N GLU A 344 -14.18 12.29 4.62
CA GLU A 344 -13.21 12.38 3.53
C GLU A 344 -11.79 12.05 3.96
N ILE A 345 -11.50 12.10 5.27
CA ILE A 345 -10.17 11.93 5.83
C ILE A 345 -10.22 10.89 6.94
N LEU A 346 -9.33 9.91 6.84
CA LEU A 346 -9.03 9.02 7.94
C LEU A 346 -8.14 9.74 8.95
N GLN A 347 -8.59 9.80 10.19
CA GLN A 347 -7.74 10.24 11.28
C GLN A 347 -6.93 9.04 11.78
N GLU A 348 -5.62 9.21 11.96
CA GLU A 348 -4.79 8.17 12.57
C GLU A 348 -5.39 7.75 13.92
N SER A 349 -5.68 6.47 14.06
CA SER A 349 -6.28 5.88 15.25
C SER A 349 -5.77 4.47 15.47
N LYS A 350 -5.91 3.98 16.70
CA LYS A 350 -5.59 2.57 17.02
C LYS A 350 -6.42 1.58 16.20
N ASP A 351 -7.56 2.01 15.73
CA ASP A 351 -8.50 1.22 14.94
C ASP A 351 -7.96 1.02 13.52
N ILE A 352 -7.44 2.09 12.91
CA ILE A 352 -6.77 2.03 11.59
C ILE A 352 -5.52 1.15 11.67
N GLU A 353 -4.70 1.32 12.71
CA GLU A 353 -3.53 0.46 12.89
C GLU A 353 -3.89 -1.02 13.02
N ALA A 354 -4.98 -1.34 13.73
CA ALA A 354 -5.43 -2.71 13.89
C ALA A 354 -5.91 -3.31 12.56
N ILE A 355 -6.69 -2.55 11.77
CA ILE A 355 -7.11 -2.96 10.43
C ILE A 355 -5.88 -3.14 9.51
N ARG A 356 -4.95 -2.18 9.51
CA ARG A 356 -3.69 -2.28 8.77
C ARG A 356 -2.91 -3.54 9.09
N LYS A 357 -2.71 -3.84 10.38
CA LYS A 357 -2.05 -5.09 10.83
C LYS A 357 -2.79 -6.32 10.36
N GLY A 358 -4.13 -6.31 10.44
CA GLY A 358 -4.96 -7.41 9.97
C GLY A 358 -4.85 -7.65 8.46
N CYS A 359 -4.97 -6.59 7.66
CA CYS A 359 -4.80 -6.64 6.20
C CYS A 359 -3.40 -7.12 5.81
N THR A 360 -2.35 -6.53 6.40
CA THR A 360 -0.95 -6.92 6.18
C THR A 360 -0.74 -8.40 6.49
N GLY A 361 -1.21 -8.86 7.65
CA GLY A 361 -1.09 -10.26 8.05
C GLY A 361 -1.79 -11.23 7.10
N LYS A 362 -2.95 -10.84 6.55
CA LYS A 362 -3.68 -11.66 5.57
C LYS A 362 -2.97 -11.72 4.23
N VAL A 363 -2.41 -10.62 3.75
CA VAL A 363 -1.63 -10.60 2.50
C VAL A 363 -0.37 -11.44 2.64
N LEU A 364 0.41 -11.26 3.70
CA LEU A 364 1.61 -12.06 3.94
C LEU A 364 1.28 -13.55 4.09
N GLY A 365 0.18 -13.89 4.76
CA GLY A 365 -0.31 -15.26 4.85
C GLY A 365 -0.70 -15.84 3.48
N LEU A 366 -1.39 -15.06 2.65
CA LEU A 366 -1.76 -15.47 1.28
C LEU A 366 -0.52 -15.74 0.42
N LEU A 367 0.52 -14.89 0.54
CA LEU A 367 1.79 -15.07 -0.17
C LEU A 367 2.55 -16.31 0.33
N ALA A 368 2.53 -16.59 1.64
CA ALA A 368 3.14 -17.78 2.22
C ALA A 368 2.44 -19.07 1.75
N ASP A 369 1.12 -19.08 1.78
CA ASP A 369 0.32 -20.20 1.25
C ASP A 369 0.59 -20.44 -0.24
N MET A 370 0.69 -19.38 -1.02
CA MET A 370 1.01 -19.46 -2.47
C MET A 370 2.43 -20.01 -2.68
N ALA A 371 3.41 -19.53 -1.91
CA ALA A 371 4.80 -19.98 -2.01
C ALA A 371 4.95 -21.48 -1.70
N GLU A 372 4.15 -21.99 -0.73
CA GLU A 372 4.19 -23.40 -0.32
C GLU A 372 3.39 -24.31 -1.27
N LYS A 373 2.18 -23.88 -1.65
CA LYS A 373 1.21 -24.77 -2.33
C LYS A 373 1.16 -24.58 -3.85
N GLU A 374 1.56 -23.40 -4.35
CA GLU A 374 1.46 -23.01 -5.76
C GLU A 374 2.77 -22.34 -6.24
N PRO A 375 3.92 -23.04 -6.22
CA PRO A 375 5.24 -22.41 -6.46
C PRO A 375 5.37 -21.74 -7.83
N GLU A 376 4.75 -22.25 -8.89
CA GLU A 376 4.76 -21.62 -10.22
C GLU A 376 4.03 -20.27 -10.21
N LYS A 377 2.92 -20.20 -9.49
CA LYS A 377 2.15 -18.98 -9.31
C LYS A 377 2.91 -17.98 -8.45
N TYR A 378 3.61 -18.47 -7.42
CA TYR A 378 4.49 -17.63 -6.61
C TYR A 378 5.66 -17.07 -7.42
N THR A 379 6.22 -17.83 -8.35
CA THR A 379 7.25 -17.35 -9.26
C THR A 379 6.72 -16.22 -10.16
N THR A 380 5.48 -16.33 -10.64
CA THR A 380 4.82 -15.26 -11.39
C THR A 380 4.69 -14.00 -10.52
N PHE A 381 4.22 -14.15 -9.29
CA PHE A 381 4.16 -13.06 -8.31
C PHE A 381 5.53 -12.42 -8.06
N TRP A 382 6.55 -13.26 -7.84
CA TRP A 382 7.90 -12.81 -7.51
C TRP A 382 8.52 -11.96 -8.62
N ASN A 383 8.37 -12.39 -9.86
CA ASN A 383 8.91 -11.68 -11.03
C ASN A 383 8.30 -10.27 -11.18
N GLU A 384 7.04 -10.07 -10.78
CA GLU A 384 6.34 -8.81 -10.89
C GLU A 384 6.55 -7.89 -9.65
N PHE A 385 6.55 -8.48 -8.46
CA PHE A 385 6.44 -7.74 -7.20
C PHE A 385 7.59 -7.97 -6.20
N GLY A 386 8.50 -8.88 -6.49
CA GLY A 386 9.57 -9.28 -5.58
C GLY A 386 10.42 -8.11 -5.10
N ARG A 387 10.76 -7.19 -6.00
CA ARG A 387 11.53 -5.97 -5.67
C ARG A 387 10.82 -5.08 -4.66
N VAL A 388 9.51 -4.92 -4.82
CA VAL A 388 8.70 -4.11 -3.90
C VAL A 388 8.58 -4.81 -2.55
N LEU A 389 8.42 -6.14 -2.54
CA LEU A 389 8.35 -6.91 -1.31
C LEU A 389 9.65 -6.83 -0.50
N LYS A 390 10.83 -6.80 -1.16
CA LYS A 390 12.14 -6.62 -0.51
C LYS A 390 12.22 -5.32 0.32
N GLU A 391 11.49 -4.25 -0.06
CA GLU A 391 11.43 -3.00 0.69
C GLU A 391 10.87 -3.21 2.11
N GLY A 392 9.96 -4.17 2.27
CA GLY A 392 9.28 -4.46 3.53
C GLY A 392 10.19 -4.88 4.68
N VAL A 393 11.37 -5.43 4.39
CA VAL A 393 12.35 -5.81 5.41
C VAL A 393 12.80 -4.61 6.25
N GLY A 394 12.92 -3.43 5.63
CA GLY A 394 13.29 -2.19 6.31
C GLY A 394 12.11 -1.34 6.75
N GLU A 395 10.90 -1.61 6.25
CA GLU A 395 9.70 -0.81 6.54
C GLU A 395 8.81 -1.42 7.63
N ASP A 396 8.79 -2.75 7.76
CA ASP A 396 7.89 -3.49 8.68
C ASP A 396 8.66 -4.44 9.58
N PHE A 397 9.28 -3.89 10.62
CA PHE A 397 10.05 -4.67 11.58
C PHE A 397 9.23 -5.75 12.30
N ALA A 398 7.93 -5.54 12.47
CA ALA A 398 7.06 -6.51 13.14
C ALA A 398 6.84 -7.79 12.32
N ASN A 399 6.94 -7.70 11.00
CA ASN A 399 6.77 -8.81 10.08
C ASN A 399 8.07 -9.18 9.34
N LYS A 400 9.22 -8.63 9.75
CA LYS A 400 10.52 -8.79 9.08
C LYS A 400 10.85 -10.26 8.77
N ASP A 401 10.71 -11.16 9.74
CA ASP A 401 11.03 -12.57 9.57
C ASP A 401 10.09 -13.27 8.58
N LYS A 402 8.80 -12.90 8.61
CA LYS A 402 7.81 -13.42 7.65
C LYS A 402 8.13 -12.94 6.23
N ILE A 403 8.48 -11.67 6.09
CA ILE A 403 8.86 -11.09 4.79
C ILE A 403 10.13 -11.77 4.29
N ALA A 404 11.16 -11.91 5.15
CA ALA A 404 12.41 -12.58 4.80
C ALA A 404 12.19 -14.02 4.28
N GLY A 405 11.26 -14.77 4.89
CA GLY A 405 10.90 -16.12 4.42
C GLY A 405 10.24 -16.15 3.04
N LEU A 406 9.66 -15.03 2.61
CA LEU A 406 9.03 -14.90 1.29
C LEU A 406 10.00 -14.50 0.19
N LEU A 407 11.20 -14.02 0.51
CA LEU A 407 12.15 -13.53 -0.48
C LEU A 407 12.71 -14.68 -1.33
N ARG A 408 13.08 -14.37 -2.56
CA ARG A 408 13.73 -15.28 -3.51
C ARG A 408 14.96 -14.61 -4.10
N PHE A 409 15.94 -15.43 -4.44
CA PHE A 409 17.25 -14.97 -4.90
C PHE A 409 17.81 -15.89 -6.00
N ALA A 410 18.65 -15.31 -6.85
CA ALA A 410 19.55 -16.07 -7.69
C ALA A 410 20.74 -16.58 -6.86
N THR A 411 21.29 -17.74 -7.21
CA THR A 411 22.42 -18.33 -6.49
C THR A 411 23.42 -19.00 -7.44
N THR A 412 24.61 -19.31 -6.93
CA THR A 412 25.60 -20.09 -7.65
C THR A 412 25.20 -21.55 -7.86
N HIS A 413 24.14 -22.03 -7.21
CA HIS A 413 23.64 -23.40 -7.37
C HIS A 413 22.89 -23.58 -8.69
N SER A 414 21.96 -22.65 -9.02
CA SER A 414 21.23 -22.66 -10.30
C SER A 414 22.06 -22.05 -11.42
N ASP A 415 22.92 -21.10 -11.10
CA ASP A 415 23.77 -20.33 -12.00
C ASP A 415 23.00 -19.60 -13.12
N THR A 416 21.70 -19.30 -12.85
CA THR A 416 20.79 -18.53 -13.70
C THR A 416 20.37 -17.25 -13.00
N ALA A 417 19.86 -16.28 -13.76
CA ALA A 417 19.35 -15.02 -13.22
C ALA A 417 17.98 -15.16 -12.52
N ASP A 418 17.38 -16.35 -12.61
CA ASP A 418 16.06 -16.59 -12.04
C ASP A 418 16.14 -16.61 -10.52
N GLU A 419 15.41 -15.70 -9.87
CA GLU A 419 15.31 -15.61 -8.42
C GLU A 419 14.29 -16.62 -7.90
N THR A 420 14.69 -17.86 -7.66
CA THR A 420 13.81 -18.96 -7.25
C THR A 420 14.13 -19.52 -5.87
N VAL A 421 15.30 -19.22 -5.32
CA VAL A 421 15.80 -19.81 -4.07
C VAL A 421 15.43 -18.94 -2.88
N SER A 422 14.76 -19.52 -1.89
CA SER A 422 14.52 -18.88 -0.59
C SER A 422 15.72 -19.04 0.35
N PHE A 423 15.75 -18.27 1.44
CA PHE A 423 16.74 -18.49 2.50
C PHE A 423 16.61 -19.89 3.12
N ALA A 424 15.40 -20.41 3.26
CA ALA A 424 15.17 -21.76 3.77
C ALA A 424 15.76 -22.84 2.85
N ASP A 425 15.57 -22.69 1.53
CA ASP A 425 16.18 -23.60 0.53
C ASP A 425 17.71 -23.56 0.56
N TYR A 426 18.27 -22.36 0.72
CA TYR A 426 19.70 -22.18 0.88
C TYR A 426 20.22 -22.91 2.12
N ILE A 427 19.58 -22.69 3.30
CA ILE A 427 19.95 -23.32 4.57
C ILE A 427 19.86 -24.85 4.48
N ALA A 428 18.83 -25.38 3.82
CA ALA A 428 18.67 -26.81 3.62
C ALA A 428 19.81 -27.47 2.81
N ARG A 429 20.52 -26.68 1.99
CA ARG A 429 21.67 -27.12 1.18
C ARG A 429 23.02 -26.73 1.75
N MET A 430 23.06 -26.06 2.92
CA MET A 430 24.33 -25.69 3.57
C MET A 430 25.18 -26.92 3.86
N LYS A 431 26.49 -26.75 3.71
CA LYS A 431 27.47 -27.79 4.05
C LYS A 431 27.51 -28.05 5.56
N GLU A 432 27.87 -29.26 5.93
CA GLU A 432 28.13 -29.59 7.33
C GLU A 432 29.25 -28.67 7.87
N GLY A 433 28.99 -28.00 8.99
CA GLY A 433 29.89 -27.02 9.58
C GLY A 433 29.79 -25.59 9.04
N GLN A 434 28.97 -25.35 8.02
CA GLN A 434 28.68 -24.01 7.55
C GLN A 434 27.74 -23.29 8.54
N ASP A 435 28.11 -22.09 8.95
CA ASP A 435 27.37 -21.30 9.95
C ASP A 435 26.82 -19.97 9.42
N LYS A 436 27.21 -19.59 8.19
CA LYS A 436 26.85 -18.32 7.55
C LYS A 436 26.12 -18.52 6.22
N ILE A 437 25.23 -17.60 5.88
CA ILE A 437 24.63 -17.46 4.55
C ILE A 437 25.55 -16.50 3.76
N TYR A 438 26.22 -17.02 2.74
CA TYR A 438 27.14 -16.22 1.93
C TYR A 438 26.42 -15.52 0.78
N TYR A 439 26.81 -14.27 0.52
CA TYR A 439 26.31 -13.50 -0.60
C TYR A 439 27.38 -12.63 -1.27
N VAL A 440 27.19 -12.34 -2.54
CA VAL A 440 27.91 -11.30 -3.28
C VAL A 440 26.90 -10.29 -3.83
N SER A 441 27.24 -9.00 -3.80
CA SER A 441 26.44 -7.93 -4.38
C SER A 441 27.22 -7.25 -5.49
N ALA A 442 26.58 -7.09 -6.66
CA ALA A 442 27.14 -6.43 -7.82
C ALA A 442 26.07 -5.64 -8.59
N GLU A 443 26.49 -4.83 -9.57
CA GLU A 443 25.57 -4.00 -10.35
C GLU A 443 24.66 -4.82 -11.30
N THR A 444 25.13 -5.98 -11.73
CA THR A 444 24.40 -6.89 -12.63
C THR A 444 24.57 -8.33 -12.21
N PHE A 445 23.62 -9.19 -12.59
CA PHE A 445 23.74 -10.64 -12.38
C PHE A 445 25.04 -11.22 -12.95
N ASN A 446 25.44 -10.83 -14.16
CA ASN A 446 26.67 -11.32 -14.77
C ASN A 446 27.91 -10.89 -13.98
N ALA A 447 27.94 -9.68 -13.43
CA ALA A 447 29.05 -9.24 -12.58
C ALA A 447 29.07 -10.03 -11.26
N ALA A 448 27.92 -10.26 -10.63
CA ALA A 448 27.82 -11.09 -9.44
C ALA A 448 28.27 -12.53 -9.71
N LYS A 449 27.75 -13.16 -10.79
CA LYS A 449 28.04 -14.54 -11.16
C LYS A 449 29.51 -14.79 -11.45
N ASN A 450 30.21 -13.84 -12.10
CA ASN A 450 31.59 -13.95 -12.51
C ASN A 450 32.56 -13.26 -11.53
N SER A 451 32.11 -12.91 -10.34
CA SER A 451 32.95 -12.28 -9.34
C SER A 451 34.12 -13.17 -8.90
N PRO A 452 35.37 -12.66 -8.87
CA PRO A 452 36.52 -13.41 -8.37
C PRO A 452 36.33 -13.96 -6.94
N HIS A 453 35.55 -13.28 -6.15
CA HIS A 453 35.24 -13.69 -4.76
C HIS A 453 34.53 -15.04 -4.67
N LEU A 454 33.94 -15.54 -5.77
CA LEU A 454 33.25 -16.83 -5.80
C LEU A 454 34.15 -18.03 -6.01
N GLU A 455 35.41 -17.82 -6.42
CA GLU A 455 36.30 -18.90 -6.91
C GLU A 455 36.48 -20.00 -5.85
N VAL A 456 36.86 -19.65 -4.62
CA VAL A 456 37.02 -20.63 -3.52
C VAL A 456 35.71 -21.30 -3.13
N PHE A 457 34.59 -20.54 -3.15
CA PHE A 457 33.28 -21.09 -2.82
C PHE A 457 32.85 -22.13 -3.85
N ARG A 458 33.04 -21.84 -5.14
CA ARG A 458 32.80 -22.80 -6.23
C ARG A 458 33.68 -24.04 -6.09
N LYS A 459 34.99 -23.87 -5.81
CA LYS A 459 35.95 -24.97 -5.59
C LYS A 459 35.53 -25.86 -4.42
N LYS A 460 35.06 -25.25 -3.32
CA LYS A 460 34.60 -25.99 -2.14
C LYS A 460 33.12 -26.43 -2.26
N GLY A 461 32.44 -26.07 -3.34
CA GLY A 461 31.01 -26.39 -3.57
C GLY A 461 30.09 -25.75 -2.53
N ILE A 462 30.41 -24.54 -2.06
CA ILE A 462 29.60 -23.74 -1.15
C ILE A 462 28.72 -22.83 -2.01
N GLU A 463 27.41 -22.85 -1.75
CA GLU A 463 26.46 -21.99 -2.43
C GLU A 463 26.60 -20.54 -1.95
N VAL A 464 26.47 -19.57 -2.88
CA VAL A 464 26.49 -18.14 -2.60
C VAL A 464 25.29 -17.47 -3.27
N LEU A 465 24.58 -16.60 -2.56
CA LEU A 465 23.49 -15.78 -3.08
C LEU A 465 24.08 -14.68 -3.98
N LEU A 466 23.41 -14.43 -5.11
CA LEU A 466 23.84 -13.44 -6.12
C LEU A 466 22.86 -12.26 -6.11
N PHE A 467 23.24 -11.18 -5.47
CA PHE A 467 22.46 -9.96 -5.39
C PHE A 467 22.84 -9.00 -6.50
N SER A 468 21.86 -8.58 -7.29
CA SER A 468 22.11 -7.72 -8.46
C SER A 468 21.11 -6.56 -8.60
N GLU A 469 20.24 -6.37 -7.62
CA GLU A 469 19.27 -5.30 -7.59
C GLU A 469 19.64 -4.22 -6.56
N ARG A 470 19.28 -2.96 -6.84
CA ARG A 470 19.55 -1.86 -5.90
C ARG A 470 18.86 -2.05 -4.55
N VAL A 471 17.68 -2.64 -4.56
CA VAL A 471 16.92 -2.92 -3.34
C VAL A 471 17.60 -3.95 -2.44
N ASP A 472 18.49 -4.81 -2.98
CA ASP A 472 19.23 -5.79 -2.19
C ASP A 472 20.18 -5.11 -1.19
N GLU A 473 20.84 -4.02 -1.60
CA GLU A 473 21.71 -3.24 -0.70
C GLU A 473 20.90 -2.57 0.43
N TRP A 474 19.66 -2.11 0.10
CA TRP A 474 18.72 -1.63 1.09
C TRP A 474 18.32 -2.74 2.07
N MET A 475 17.90 -3.90 1.54
CA MET A 475 17.53 -5.06 2.32
C MET A 475 18.65 -5.49 3.28
N LEU A 476 19.90 -5.59 2.81
CA LEU A 476 21.07 -5.97 3.58
C LEU A 476 21.39 -5.01 4.73
N SER A 477 20.97 -3.75 4.63
CA SER A 477 21.12 -2.77 5.73
C SER A 477 20.24 -3.11 6.94
N TYR A 478 19.18 -3.90 6.76
CA TYR A 478 18.21 -4.25 7.80
C TYR A 478 18.17 -5.75 8.10
N LEU A 479 18.55 -6.62 7.15
CA LEU A 479 18.55 -8.07 7.29
C LEU A 479 19.98 -8.59 7.40
N THR A 480 20.43 -8.78 8.62
CA THR A 480 21.79 -9.25 8.93
C THR A 480 21.85 -10.76 9.24
N GLU A 481 20.69 -11.36 9.53
CA GLU A 481 20.58 -12.80 9.86
C GLU A 481 19.20 -13.34 9.42
N PHE A 482 19.15 -14.65 9.21
CA PHE A 482 17.91 -15.40 9.00
C PHE A 482 18.05 -16.78 9.65
N ASP A 483 17.04 -17.16 10.44
CA ASP A 483 16.99 -18.44 11.19
C ASP A 483 18.30 -18.74 11.96
N GLY A 484 18.82 -17.71 12.65
CA GLY A 484 20.06 -17.80 13.45
C GLY A 484 21.34 -17.92 12.62
N LYS A 485 21.28 -17.77 11.29
CA LYS A 485 22.44 -17.76 10.40
C LYS A 485 22.72 -16.32 9.94
N GLN A 486 23.94 -15.84 10.17
CA GLN A 486 24.35 -14.51 9.72
C GLN A 486 24.56 -14.46 8.21
N LEU A 487 24.12 -13.35 7.59
CA LEU A 487 24.44 -13.05 6.20
C LEU A 487 25.84 -12.46 6.14
N ALA A 488 26.73 -13.08 5.34
CA ALA A 488 28.13 -12.68 5.21
C ALA A 488 28.47 -12.35 3.75
N SER A 489 28.99 -11.14 3.51
CA SER A 489 29.49 -10.76 2.19
C SER A 489 30.80 -11.48 1.89
N VAL A 490 30.88 -12.12 0.73
CA VAL A 490 32.15 -12.74 0.27
C VAL A 490 33.15 -11.70 -0.24
N ALA A 491 32.77 -10.44 -0.39
CA ALA A 491 33.60 -9.32 -0.87
C ALA A 491 34.04 -8.36 0.25
N LYS A 492 33.83 -8.72 1.52
CA LYS A 492 34.19 -7.89 2.68
C LYS A 492 35.02 -8.69 3.68
N GLY A 493 35.90 -7.94 4.38
CA GLY A 493 36.67 -8.47 5.51
C GLY A 493 37.58 -9.63 5.16
N ASP A 494 38.01 -10.35 6.19
CA ASP A 494 38.81 -11.54 6.04
C ASP A 494 37.92 -12.73 5.63
N LEU A 495 38.44 -13.60 4.77
CA LEU A 495 37.77 -14.84 4.43
C LEU A 495 37.90 -15.81 5.60
N ASP A 496 36.84 -15.97 6.37
CA ASP A 496 36.73 -16.97 7.43
C ASP A 496 35.66 -17.99 7.03
N LEU A 497 36.09 -19.17 6.62
CA LEU A 497 35.23 -20.31 6.30
C LEU A 497 35.02 -21.24 7.51
N GLY A 498 35.54 -20.87 8.68
CA GLY A 498 35.31 -21.58 9.93
C GLY A 498 35.75 -23.04 9.89
N LYS A 499 34.79 -23.95 10.14
CA LYS A 499 35.01 -25.40 10.13
C LYS A 499 35.12 -26.01 8.72
N LEU A 500 34.90 -25.23 7.66
CA LEU A 500 35.05 -25.66 6.27
C LEU A 500 36.51 -25.59 5.77
N GLU A 501 37.43 -25.10 6.60
CA GLU A 501 38.89 -25.15 6.39
C GLU A 501 39.53 -26.12 7.36
N ASP A 502 40.47 -26.94 6.87
CA ASP A 502 41.23 -27.80 7.76
C ASP A 502 42.47 -27.06 8.33
N GLU A 503 43.02 -27.59 9.44
CA GLU A 503 44.16 -27.00 10.12
C GLU A 503 45.44 -27.02 9.23
N ALA A 504 45.54 -27.97 8.33
CA ALA A 504 46.69 -28.07 7.43
C ALA A 504 46.63 -26.98 6.36
N GLU A 505 45.43 -26.70 5.81
CA GLU A 505 45.22 -25.56 4.89
C GLU A 505 45.60 -24.25 5.59
N LYS A 506 45.15 -23.98 6.83
CA LYS A 506 45.46 -22.75 7.58
C LYS A 506 46.96 -22.56 7.80
N LYS A 507 47.68 -23.60 8.20
CA LYS A 507 49.16 -23.53 8.38
C LYS A 507 49.90 -23.27 7.08
N ALA A 508 49.48 -23.88 5.97
CA ALA A 508 50.05 -23.62 4.67
C ALA A 508 49.84 -22.17 4.23
N GLN A 509 48.66 -21.62 4.48
CA GLN A 509 48.33 -20.23 4.20
C GLN A 509 49.17 -19.23 4.99
N GLU A 510 49.39 -19.47 6.28
CA GLU A 510 50.27 -18.64 7.13
C GLU A 510 51.73 -18.65 6.63
N GLN A 511 52.26 -19.79 6.24
CA GLN A 511 53.62 -19.93 5.69
C GLN A 511 53.76 -19.18 4.36
N GLU A 512 52.78 -19.29 3.48
CA GLU A 512 52.75 -18.62 2.19
C GLU A 512 52.64 -17.10 2.34
N ALA A 513 51.83 -16.63 3.30
CA ALA A 513 51.72 -15.21 3.61
C ALA A 513 53.05 -14.60 4.10
N ASP A 514 53.80 -15.32 4.93
CA ASP A 514 55.13 -14.87 5.38
C ASP A 514 56.14 -14.83 4.24
N GLU A 515 56.14 -15.80 3.32
CA GLU A 515 57.01 -15.83 2.15
C GLU A 515 56.77 -14.64 1.19
N PHE A 516 55.52 -14.23 1.02
CA PHE A 516 55.14 -13.14 0.12
C PHE A 516 55.15 -11.75 0.77
N LYS A 517 55.43 -11.62 2.06
CA LYS A 517 55.46 -10.36 2.77
C LYS A 517 56.32 -9.26 2.11
N PRO A 518 57.56 -9.54 1.61
CA PRO A 518 58.37 -8.52 0.92
C PRO A 518 57.69 -8.02 -0.39
N LEU A 519 57.02 -8.89 -1.14
CA LEU A 519 56.29 -8.52 -2.34
C LEU A 519 55.07 -7.66 -2.01
N VAL A 520 54.30 -8.03 -0.99
CA VAL A 520 53.12 -7.30 -0.50
C VAL A 520 53.49 -5.88 -0.11
N GLU A 521 54.58 -5.68 0.68
CA GLU A 521 55.09 -4.37 1.07
C GLU A 521 55.52 -3.53 -0.15
N LYS A 522 56.16 -4.16 -1.14
CA LYS A 522 56.60 -3.48 -2.39
C LYS A 522 55.43 -3.03 -3.24
N ILE A 523 54.39 -3.89 -3.41
CA ILE A 523 53.17 -3.54 -4.14
C ILE A 523 52.45 -2.38 -3.43
N LYS A 524 52.29 -2.45 -2.10
CA LYS A 524 51.68 -1.39 -1.31
C LYS A 524 52.40 -0.05 -1.48
N ALA A 525 53.74 -0.05 -1.44
CA ALA A 525 54.56 1.14 -1.64
C ALA A 525 54.35 1.72 -3.05
N SER A 526 54.28 0.87 -4.09
CA SER A 526 54.05 1.28 -5.47
C SER A 526 52.66 1.85 -5.73
N LEU A 527 51.61 1.28 -5.13
CA LEU A 527 50.21 1.73 -5.25
C LEU A 527 49.90 2.96 -4.37
N GLY A 528 50.68 3.16 -3.31
CA GLY A 528 50.52 4.30 -2.41
C GLY A 528 49.13 4.44 -1.83
N GLY A 529 48.53 5.63 -1.95
CA GLY A 529 47.18 5.93 -1.42
C GLY A 529 46.01 5.28 -2.15
N ARG A 530 46.22 4.44 -3.16
CA ARG A 530 45.13 3.72 -3.86
C ARG A 530 44.57 2.53 -3.06
N VAL A 531 45.36 2.00 -2.12
CA VAL A 531 45.01 0.82 -1.31
C VAL A 531 45.25 1.10 0.18
N LYS A 532 44.37 0.60 1.04
CA LYS A 532 44.56 0.57 2.48
C LYS A 532 45.66 -0.43 2.84
N GLU A 533 45.61 -1.58 2.25
CA GLU A 533 46.47 -2.71 2.52
C GLU A 533 46.62 -3.58 1.26
N VAL A 534 47.72 -4.34 1.19
CA VAL A 534 47.89 -5.45 0.26
C VAL A 534 48.16 -6.70 1.07
N ARG A 535 47.52 -7.82 0.73
CA ARG A 535 47.70 -9.08 1.45
C ARG A 535 47.55 -10.29 0.52
N VAL A 536 48.11 -11.43 0.94
CA VAL A 536 47.93 -12.70 0.25
C VAL A 536 46.54 -13.26 0.59
N THR A 537 45.92 -13.90 -0.39
CA THR A 537 44.60 -14.54 -0.18
C THR A 537 44.54 -15.92 -0.83
N HIS A 538 43.75 -16.81 -0.22
CA HIS A 538 43.35 -18.10 -0.76
C HIS A 538 41.91 -18.13 -1.28
N ARG A 539 41.28 -16.96 -1.33
CA ARG A 539 39.97 -16.73 -1.95
C ARG A 539 39.98 -16.98 -3.46
N LEU A 540 41.13 -16.73 -4.07
CA LEU A 540 41.32 -16.78 -5.49
C LEU A 540 41.99 -18.11 -5.93
N THR A 541 41.50 -18.70 -7.03
CA THR A 541 42.07 -19.88 -7.67
C THR A 541 42.57 -19.61 -9.08
N ASP A 542 41.86 -18.79 -9.83
CA ASP A 542 42.12 -18.48 -11.24
C ASP A 542 42.47 -17.00 -11.46
N SER A 543 41.97 -16.10 -10.64
CA SER A 543 42.26 -14.67 -10.74
C SER A 543 43.57 -14.29 -10.03
N PRO A 544 44.33 -13.30 -10.57
CA PRO A 544 45.56 -12.83 -9.93
C PRO A 544 45.38 -11.98 -8.69
N ALA A 545 44.27 -11.22 -8.63
CA ALA A 545 43.96 -10.32 -7.52
C ALA A 545 42.47 -9.97 -7.50
N CYS A 546 41.98 -9.52 -6.35
CA CYS A 546 40.67 -8.91 -6.16
C CYS A 546 40.74 -7.74 -5.17
N LEU A 547 39.71 -6.91 -5.14
CA LEU A 547 39.55 -5.84 -4.18
C LEU A 547 38.52 -6.22 -3.10
N VAL A 548 38.88 -6.07 -1.85
CA VAL A 548 38.01 -6.37 -0.70
C VAL A 548 37.74 -5.09 0.06
N ALA A 549 36.47 -4.84 0.40
CA ALA A 549 36.12 -3.77 1.32
C ALA A 549 36.44 -4.16 2.78
N ASP A 550 36.73 -3.18 3.63
CA ASP A 550 36.83 -3.43 5.06
C ASP A 550 35.50 -3.94 5.59
N GLU A 551 35.51 -4.69 6.69
CA GLU A 551 34.30 -5.30 7.27
C GLU A 551 33.20 -4.29 7.56
N HIS A 552 33.59 -3.10 8.04
CA HIS A 552 32.67 -2.02 8.44
C HIS A 552 32.39 -0.99 7.34
N ASP A 553 33.11 -1.05 6.23
CA ASP A 553 32.93 -0.13 5.11
C ASP A 553 31.75 -0.55 4.22
N PRO A 554 31.13 0.39 3.46
CA PRO A 554 30.16 0.04 2.44
C PRO A 554 30.77 -0.94 1.43
N SER A 555 29.93 -1.85 0.87
CA SER A 555 30.38 -2.66 -0.28
C SER A 555 30.83 -1.74 -1.43
N GLY A 556 31.73 -2.22 -2.27
CA GLY A 556 32.14 -1.46 -3.46
C GLY A 556 30.94 -1.07 -4.35
N ASN A 557 29.94 -1.94 -4.42
CA ASN A 557 28.68 -1.70 -5.14
C ASN A 557 27.87 -0.58 -4.48
N LEU A 558 27.63 -0.66 -3.16
CA LEU A 558 26.91 0.37 -2.41
C LEU A 558 27.60 1.74 -2.49
N ALA A 559 28.93 1.76 -2.37
CA ALA A 559 29.71 2.99 -2.47
C ALA A 559 29.54 3.67 -3.84
N ARG A 560 29.53 2.89 -4.94
CA ARG A 560 29.25 3.40 -6.30
C ARG A 560 27.83 3.95 -6.43
N MET A 561 26.85 3.23 -5.91
CA MET A 561 25.44 3.66 -5.92
C MET A 561 25.23 4.98 -5.16
N LEU A 562 25.84 5.13 -3.98
CA LEU A 562 25.77 6.35 -3.18
C LEU A 562 26.42 7.53 -3.90
N LYS A 563 27.60 7.33 -4.51
CA LYS A 563 28.29 8.35 -5.32
C LYS A 563 27.44 8.78 -6.53
N ALA A 564 26.83 7.82 -7.25
CA ALA A 564 25.92 8.10 -8.37
C ALA A 564 24.68 8.89 -7.96
N ALA A 565 24.21 8.70 -6.72
CA ALA A 565 23.12 9.48 -6.11
C ALA A 565 23.55 10.85 -5.55
N GLY A 566 24.83 11.24 -5.72
CA GLY A 566 25.36 12.51 -5.22
C GLY A 566 25.58 12.57 -3.70
N GLN A 567 25.56 11.41 -3.03
CA GLN A 567 25.82 11.33 -1.59
C GLN A 567 27.31 11.27 -1.30
N LYS A 568 27.73 11.85 -0.17
CA LYS A 568 29.10 11.74 0.31
C LYS A 568 29.32 10.32 0.85
N VAL A 569 30.25 9.62 0.24
CA VAL A 569 30.73 8.32 0.71
C VAL A 569 32.05 8.56 1.45
N PRO A 570 32.28 7.90 2.60
CA PRO A 570 33.60 7.95 3.24
C PRO A 570 34.68 7.55 2.23
N ASP A 571 35.82 8.24 2.24
CA ASP A 571 37.00 7.87 1.43
C ASP A 571 37.63 6.59 2.04
N SER A 572 37.01 5.45 1.77
CA SER A 572 37.58 4.16 2.15
C SER A 572 38.43 3.61 1.00
N GLN A 573 39.66 3.24 1.33
CA GLN A 573 40.57 2.61 0.39
C GLN A 573 40.36 1.09 0.45
N PRO A 574 40.26 0.42 -0.71
CA PRO A 574 40.10 -1.03 -0.72
C PRO A 574 41.38 -1.76 -0.28
N ILE A 575 41.23 -2.99 0.15
CA ILE A 575 42.30 -3.94 0.39
C ILE A 575 42.54 -4.71 -0.93
N LEU A 576 43.76 -4.73 -1.41
CA LEU A 576 44.15 -5.56 -2.57
C LEU A 576 44.58 -6.95 -2.07
N GLU A 577 43.80 -7.96 -2.41
CA GLU A 577 44.17 -9.35 -2.16
C GLU A 577 44.82 -9.94 -3.42
N ILE A 578 45.97 -10.61 -3.26
CA ILE A 578 46.74 -11.24 -4.34
C ILE A 578 46.78 -12.77 -4.20
N ASN A 579 46.68 -13.46 -5.33
CA ASN A 579 46.82 -14.92 -5.39
C ASN A 579 48.32 -15.31 -5.54
N PRO A 580 48.96 -15.87 -4.51
CA PRO A 580 50.38 -16.17 -4.50
C PRO A 580 50.79 -17.24 -5.53
N GLN A 581 49.83 -18.07 -5.96
CA GLN A 581 50.08 -19.15 -6.92
C GLN A 581 49.84 -18.73 -8.37
N HIS A 582 49.28 -17.53 -8.61
CA HIS A 582 49.00 -17.08 -9.97
C HIS A 582 50.24 -16.67 -10.73
N PRO A 583 50.45 -17.11 -12.03
CA PRO A 583 51.66 -16.81 -12.78
C PRO A 583 52.04 -15.34 -12.90
N VAL A 584 51.05 -14.43 -12.99
CA VAL A 584 51.25 -12.98 -13.02
C VAL A 584 51.87 -12.48 -11.71
N VAL A 585 51.41 -12.99 -10.56
CA VAL A 585 51.93 -12.59 -9.23
C VAL A 585 53.33 -13.18 -9.01
N LEU A 586 53.57 -14.42 -9.41
CA LEU A 586 54.92 -15.05 -9.38
C LEU A 586 55.90 -14.29 -10.25
N ARG A 587 55.50 -13.85 -11.45
CA ARG A 587 56.31 -12.99 -12.30
C ARG A 587 56.64 -11.65 -11.63
N LEU A 588 55.67 -11.02 -11.00
CA LEU A 588 55.86 -9.75 -10.31
C LEU A 588 56.90 -9.87 -9.19
N LYS A 589 57.03 -11.03 -8.52
CA LYS A 589 58.03 -11.30 -7.49
C LYS A 589 59.47 -11.19 -8.03
N SER A 590 59.69 -11.49 -9.31
CA SER A 590 60.99 -11.42 -9.97
C SER A 590 61.21 -10.18 -10.85
N GLU A 591 60.20 -9.32 -10.98
CA GLU A 591 60.23 -8.15 -11.87
C GLU A 591 60.90 -6.93 -11.17
N GLU A 592 61.93 -6.38 -11.80
CA GLU A 592 62.63 -5.20 -11.25
C GLU A 592 62.38 -3.91 -12.07
N LYS A 593 62.29 -4.04 -13.41
CA LYS A 593 62.31 -2.87 -14.30
C LYS A 593 60.94 -2.19 -14.48
N ARG A 594 59.88 -2.97 -14.45
CA ARG A 594 58.50 -2.50 -14.70
C ARG A 594 57.56 -2.83 -13.57
N PHE A 595 58.11 -2.94 -12.38
CA PHE A 595 57.34 -3.33 -11.20
C PHE A 595 56.10 -2.46 -10.96
N ASP A 596 56.28 -1.13 -11.05
CA ASP A 596 55.18 -0.17 -10.82
C ASP A 596 54.07 -0.29 -11.87
N ASP A 597 54.44 -0.53 -13.15
CA ASP A 597 53.45 -0.73 -14.22
C ASP A 597 52.66 -2.04 -14.00
N TRP A 598 53.34 -3.13 -13.61
CA TRP A 598 52.70 -4.40 -13.28
C TRP A 598 51.79 -4.28 -12.04
N ALA A 599 52.22 -3.62 -10.98
CA ALA A 599 51.43 -3.40 -9.78
C ALA A 599 50.19 -2.55 -10.09
N ALA A 600 50.33 -1.50 -10.90
CA ALA A 600 49.21 -0.68 -11.33
C ALA A 600 48.22 -1.47 -12.19
N VAL A 601 48.69 -2.28 -13.16
CA VAL A 601 47.83 -3.13 -13.99
C VAL A 601 47.09 -4.18 -13.15
N LEU A 602 47.76 -4.80 -12.17
CA LEU A 602 47.17 -5.77 -11.29
C LEU A 602 45.99 -5.16 -10.48
N PHE A 603 46.19 -3.96 -9.95
CA PHE A 603 45.13 -3.24 -9.25
C PHE A 603 43.97 -2.81 -10.18
N ASP A 604 44.31 -2.24 -11.36
CA ASP A 604 43.30 -1.79 -12.31
C ASP A 604 42.48 -2.96 -12.87
N GLN A 605 43.06 -4.14 -13.06
CA GLN A 605 42.35 -5.38 -13.43
C GLN A 605 41.39 -5.83 -12.31
N ALA A 606 41.87 -5.83 -11.07
CA ALA A 606 41.01 -6.15 -9.92
C ALA A 606 39.83 -5.18 -9.80
N GLN A 607 40.06 -3.88 -10.04
CA GLN A 607 38.99 -2.87 -10.04
C GLN A 607 37.96 -3.10 -11.14
N LEU A 608 38.40 -3.46 -12.35
CA LEU A 608 37.51 -3.82 -13.46
C LEU A 608 36.70 -5.09 -13.18
N ALA A 609 37.36 -6.11 -12.59
CA ALA A 609 36.70 -7.37 -12.24
C ALA A 609 35.57 -7.16 -11.19
N GLU A 610 35.70 -6.15 -10.32
CA GLU A 610 34.66 -5.73 -9.37
C GLU A 610 33.57 -4.83 -10.00
N GLY A 611 33.58 -4.62 -11.32
CA GLY A 611 32.66 -3.72 -12.01
C GLY A 611 32.97 -2.24 -11.78
N GLY A 612 34.15 -1.91 -11.25
CA GLY A 612 34.61 -0.54 -11.09
C GLY A 612 35.01 0.11 -12.41
N GLN A 613 34.96 1.44 -12.44
CA GLN A 613 35.52 2.24 -13.54
C GLN A 613 36.93 2.68 -13.19
N LEU A 614 37.81 2.69 -14.18
CA LEU A 614 39.17 3.20 -14.02
C LEU A 614 39.19 4.72 -14.11
N ASP A 615 39.99 5.38 -13.26
CA ASP A 615 40.15 6.83 -13.29
C ASP A 615 40.80 7.29 -14.60
N ASP A 616 41.75 6.50 -15.14
CA ASP A 616 42.42 6.74 -16.42
C ASP A 616 42.50 5.44 -17.27
N PRO A 617 41.44 5.11 -18.03
CA PRO A 617 41.43 3.95 -18.91
C PRO A 617 42.52 4.00 -20.01
N ALA A 618 42.89 5.21 -20.45
CA ALA A 618 43.91 5.36 -21.51
C ALA A 618 45.31 5.00 -20.98
N ALA A 619 45.65 5.39 -19.76
CA ALA A 619 46.88 4.99 -19.10
C ALA A 619 46.97 3.47 -18.90
N PHE A 620 45.86 2.83 -18.49
CA PHE A 620 45.76 1.38 -18.33
C PHE A 620 46.04 0.65 -19.66
N VAL A 621 45.37 1.04 -20.75
CA VAL A 621 45.58 0.45 -22.08
C VAL A 621 47.03 0.64 -22.54
N LYS A 622 47.62 1.82 -22.34
CA LYS A 622 49.01 2.10 -22.67
C LYS A 622 49.97 1.19 -21.91
N ARG A 623 49.77 1.02 -20.59
CA ARG A 623 50.60 0.12 -19.75
C ARG A 623 50.52 -1.33 -20.24
N ILE A 624 49.32 -1.84 -20.45
CA ILE A 624 49.12 -3.21 -20.96
C ILE A 624 49.84 -3.41 -22.31
N ASN A 625 49.66 -2.50 -23.27
CA ASN A 625 50.32 -2.61 -24.58
C ASN A 625 51.84 -2.61 -24.45
N GLN A 626 52.42 -1.78 -23.56
CA GLN A 626 53.85 -1.77 -23.30
C GLN A 626 54.37 -3.09 -22.70
N LEU A 627 53.65 -3.62 -21.71
CA LEU A 627 54.01 -4.89 -21.07
C LEU A 627 53.90 -6.07 -22.06
N MET A 628 52.87 -6.11 -22.91
CA MET A 628 52.70 -7.13 -23.94
C MET A 628 53.82 -7.10 -24.98
N LEU A 629 54.24 -5.90 -25.42
CA LEU A 629 55.34 -5.75 -26.38
C LEU A 629 56.69 -6.21 -25.82
N GLU A 630 56.92 -6.07 -24.54
CA GLU A 630 58.13 -6.54 -23.87
C GLU A 630 58.12 -8.04 -23.63
N MET A 631 56.97 -8.64 -23.35
CA MET A 631 56.81 -10.10 -23.24
C MET A 631 57.10 -10.84 -24.56
N GLY A 632 56.80 -10.21 -25.70
CA GLY A 632 57.07 -10.78 -27.03
C GLY A 632 58.52 -10.67 -27.50
N LYS A 633 59.41 -9.97 -26.73
CA LYS A 633 60.85 -9.82 -27.10
C LYS A 633 61.76 -10.74 -26.29
N GLY A 634 61.30 -11.51 -25.38
CA GLY A 634 61.99 -12.54 -24.62
C GLY A 634 61.50 -13.90 -25.02
#